data_98cc87a721d8b794af2a0ea3c34961df
#
_entry.id   98cc87a721d8b794af2a0ea3c34961df
#
_cell.length_a   1.000
_cell.length_b   1.000
_cell.length_c   1.000
_cell.angle_alpha   90.00
_cell.angle_beta   90.00
_cell.angle_gamma   90.00
#
_symmetry.space_group_name_H-M   'P 1'
#
loop_
_entity.id
_entity.type
_entity.pdbx_description
1 polymer ?
#
loop_
_entity_poly.entity_id
_entity_poly.type
_entity_poly.pdbx_seq_one_letter_code
_entity_poly.pdbx_strand_id
1 'polypeptide(L)'
;MSEVQFEVIEASDGTQEQELLNLGSRLSSTFQEYKDARKETENQWIKDLRQFQGMYEPDVLARLNESGARSKVFVGLTRTKVMAAYSRIIDLLFQHGDAYFAVEPTAIPQIDPMEMMKIREAAAQQIAMASGMDPSQNEDLIAQRMQELEDEFLSIEKKIAREAAEEMSTVIQDQLQESNAEQKLKESMLEACIFGSGAIKAGTVRIDRKQSYSKITDPTTGQTSFALAQIEQAAPEVESVSIFDLYPDPYCTSLRDCDGLFRRHVLTRKQFRALMDLPGFDASMVKYLLKNNRNGNHTEENHERTRRNIAGIHENSESHRFEVLEYWGSIDGYEMKEHGIELPEDADESQDFSSCVWMCGGKVLKVMLNPIGGYDVPYHIFPYERSPHQFWGTGVPRMMRDSQVTMNAATRIWIDNLALSSGPMVEVNTDLLAAGEDPTDIHPWRVWLREGGDGSMPAVRWYQPIANANGLNQIVELFRRFADETTSLPSYTHGEQTKSLNKTATGMSMLMGAANVALKSTIKNIDDFLLEPMVEALFHFNMEFGTNEKAKGDLKIVPRGSTALVQKEVQSQRLLQFLSLVSNPMDAALVDRNQLLRDIAQSLDIDPDEVIKSEERLQAEQALQNQALAGAIPGGPMAQEPDPMGLSLGPVA
;
A
#
# COMPACT_ATOMS: atom_id res chain seq x y z
N MET A 1 -4.14 30.47 16.02
CA MET A 1 -4.06 29.29 16.88
C MET A 1 -5.41 29.10 17.52
N SER A 2 -6.33 28.40 16.86
CA SER A 2 -7.53 27.91 17.50
C SER A 2 -7.07 26.71 18.34
N GLU A 3 -7.17 26.83 19.66
CA GLU A 3 -7.06 25.71 20.56
C GLU A 3 -8.12 24.69 20.14
N VAL A 4 -7.69 23.55 19.59
CA VAL A 4 -8.55 22.39 19.42
C VAL A 4 -8.87 21.95 20.86
N GLN A 5 -9.99 22.37 21.39
CA GLN A 5 -10.53 21.85 22.63
C GLN A 5 -11.00 20.44 22.33
N PHE A 6 -10.14 19.45 22.60
CA PHE A 6 -10.61 18.09 22.83
C PHE A 6 -11.39 18.14 24.14
N GLU A 7 -12.70 18.04 24.09
CA GLU A 7 -13.50 17.85 25.30
C GLU A 7 -13.12 16.51 25.91
N VAL A 8 -12.31 16.59 26.93
CA VAL A 8 -11.91 15.46 27.76
C VAL A 8 -12.98 15.28 28.82
N ILE A 9 -13.72 14.20 28.75
CA ILE A 9 -14.64 13.83 29.79
C ILE A 9 -13.83 13.43 31.02
N GLU A 10 -13.72 14.33 32.00
CA GLU A 10 -13.19 13.98 33.32
C GLU A 10 -14.28 13.22 34.09
N ALA A 11 -14.09 11.93 34.29
CA ALA A 11 -14.95 11.10 35.12
C ALA A 11 -14.87 11.57 36.57
N SER A 12 -15.86 12.35 37.02
CA SER A 12 -15.86 13.00 38.33
C SER A 12 -16.79 12.36 39.38
N ASP A 13 -17.65 11.39 39.01
CA ASP A 13 -18.60 10.77 39.95
C ASP A 13 -18.59 9.24 39.90
N GLY A 14 -18.73 8.59 41.05
CA GLY A 14 -18.70 7.13 41.17
C GLY A 14 -19.79 6.39 40.37
N THR A 15 -20.83 7.08 39.91
CA THR A 15 -21.87 6.56 39.02
C THR A 15 -21.31 6.39 37.62
N GLN A 16 -20.60 7.39 37.07
CA GLN A 16 -19.96 7.34 35.76
C GLN A 16 -18.87 6.26 35.69
N GLU A 17 -18.12 6.04 36.77
CA GLU A 17 -17.11 4.96 36.81
C GLU A 17 -17.77 3.57 36.69
N GLN A 18 -18.98 3.37 37.25
CA GLN A 18 -19.70 2.11 37.18
C GLN A 18 -20.32 1.87 35.80
N GLU A 19 -20.80 2.91 35.14
CA GLU A 19 -21.36 2.90 33.79
C GLU A 19 -20.26 2.62 32.75
N LEU A 20 -19.11 3.26 32.85
CA LEU A 20 -17.94 2.94 31.98
C LEU A 20 -17.41 1.51 32.18
N LEU A 21 -17.58 0.93 33.38
CA LEU A 21 -17.27 -0.48 33.63
C LEU A 21 -18.24 -1.41 32.89
N ASN A 22 -19.51 -1.04 32.75
CA ASN A 22 -20.50 -1.81 31.99
C ASN A 22 -20.20 -1.77 30.50
N LEU A 23 -19.90 -0.61 29.93
CA LEU A 23 -19.48 -0.45 28.55
C LEU A 23 -18.22 -1.30 28.25
N GLY A 24 -17.20 -1.21 29.09
CA GLY A 24 -15.98 -2.00 28.94
C GLY A 24 -16.22 -3.52 28.96
N SER A 25 -17.12 -3.98 29.83
CA SER A 25 -17.51 -5.39 29.91
C SER A 25 -18.25 -5.87 28.66
N ARG A 26 -19.18 -5.06 28.14
CA ARG A 26 -19.92 -5.35 26.91
C ARG A 26 -18.99 -5.42 25.71
N LEU A 27 -18.17 -4.38 25.49
CA LEU A 27 -17.21 -4.37 24.39
C LEU A 27 -16.20 -5.51 24.49
N SER A 28 -15.81 -5.93 25.71
CA SER A 28 -14.96 -7.12 25.90
C SER A 28 -15.67 -8.42 25.46
N SER A 29 -16.97 -8.53 25.71
CA SER A 29 -17.77 -9.68 25.25
C SER A 29 -17.88 -9.69 23.71
N THR A 30 -18.18 -8.53 23.11
CA THR A 30 -18.23 -8.36 21.66
C THR A 30 -16.89 -8.68 20.99
N PHE A 31 -15.79 -8.21 21.60
CA PHE A 31 -14.45 -8.54 21.12
C PHE A 31 -14.18 -10.06 21.12
N GLN A 32 -14.64 -10.76 22.17
CA GLN A 32 -14.46 -12.20 22.25
C GLN A 32 -15.26 -12.93 21.16
N GLU A 33 -16.47 -12.46 20.84
CA GLU A 33 -17.27 -12.97 19.72
C GLU A 33 -16.54 -12.78 18.38
N TYR A 34 -16.06 -11.57 18.09
CA TYR A 34 -15.30 -11.26 16.86
C TYR A 34 -14.03 -12.10 16.75
N LYS A 35 -13.34 -12.28 17.85
CA LYS A 35 -12.14 -13.11 17.95
C LYS A 35 -12.43 -14.59 17.66
N ASP A 36 -13.50 -15.13 18.23
CA ASP A 36 -13.88 -16.53 18.05
C ASP A 36 -14.32 -16.81 16.60
N ALA A 37 -15.06 -15.89 15.99
CA ALA A 37 -15.45 -15.97 14.58
C ALA A 37 -14.24 -15.95 13.63
N ARG A 38 -13.17 -15.23 13.97
CA ARG A 38 -11.96 -15.10 13.13
C ARG A 38 -10.99 -16.27 13.21
N LYS A 39 -11.11 -17.19 14.18
CA LYS A 39 -10.14 -18.28 14.42
C LYS A 39 -9.81 -19.11 13.18
N GLU A 40 -10.81 -19.46 12.38
CA GLU A 40 -10.55 -20.28 11.18
C GLU A 40 -9.75 -19.47 10.13
N THR A 41 -10.03 -18.21 9.98
CA THR A 41 -9.27 -17.32 9.11
C THR A 41 -7.80 -17.18 9.56
N GLU A 42 -7.56 -17.06 10.86
CA GLU A 42 -6.20 -17.04 11.42
C GLU A 42 -5.43 -18.34 11.12
N ASN A 43 -6.09 -19.48 11.26
CA ASN A 43 -5.52 -20.77 10.91
C ASN A 43 -5.11 -20.83 9.42
N GLN A 44 -5.94 -20.26 8.53
CA GLN A 44 -5.61 -20.18 7.11
C GLN A 44 -4.40 -19.28 6.86
N TRP A 45 -4.32 -18.10 7.49
CA TRP A 45 -3.16 -17.22 7.38
C TRP A 45 -1.86 -17.86 7.87
N ILE A 46 -1.93 -18.65 8.95
CA ILE A 46 -0.77 -19.39 9.45
C ILE A 46 -0.32 -20.45 8.43
N LYS A 47 -1.24 -21.13 7.76
CA LYS A 47 -0.92 -22.08 6.68
C LYS A 47 -0.29 -21.34 5.50
N ASP A 48 -0.82 -20.17 5.12
CA ASP A 48 -0.26 -19.33 4.06
C ASP A 48 1.18 -18.88 4.39
N LEU A 49 1.43 -18.46 5.64
CA LEU A 49 2.75 -18.07 6.12
C LEU A 49 3.75 -19.21 6.07
N ARG A 50 3.37 -20.41 6.56
CA ARG A 50 4.24 -21.59 6.48
C ARG A 50 4.58 -21.96 5.05
N GLN A 51 3.60 -21.95 4.17
CA GLN A 51 3.78 -22.21 2.75
C GLN A 51 4.74 -21.20 2.10
N PHE A 52 4.61 -19.91 2.42
CA PHE A 52 5.52 -18.86 1.97
C PHE A 52 6.95 -19.04 2.49
N GLN A 53 7.10 -19.46 3.75
CA GLN A 53 8.41 -19.73 4.37
C GLN A 53 9.02 -21.08 3.96
N GLY A 54 8.31 -21.90 3.16
CA GLY A 54 8.79 -23.21 2.73
C GLY A 54 8.76 -24.27 3.83
N MET A 55 7.83 -24.14 4.76
CA MET A 55 7.68 -25.03 5.90
C MET A 55 6.45 -25.92 5.73
N TYR A 56 6.58 -27.19 6.09
CA TYR A 56 5.44 -28.09 6.17
C TYR A 56 4.56 -27.81 7.39
N GLU A 57 3.27 -28.09 7.27
CA GLU A 57 2.38 -28.11 8.42
C GLU A 57 2.83 -29.20 9.40
N PRO A 58 2.68 -28.99 10.73
CA PRO A 58 3.14 -29.93 11.75
C PRO A 58 2.60 -31.35 11.54
N ASP A 59 1.31 -31.47 11.18
CA ASP A 59 0.65 -32.76 10.93
C ASP A 59 1.25 -33.49 9.73
N VAL A 60 1.56 -32.75 8.66
CA VAL A 60 2.20 -33.28 7.46
C VAL A 60 3.62 -33.75 7.79
N LEU A 61 4.35 -32.94 8.57
CA LEU A 61 5.71 -33.27 8.99
C LEU A 61 5.73 -34.52 9.91
N ALA A 62 4.76 -34.65 10.83
CA ALA A 62 4.60 -35.83 11.68
C ALA A 62 4.37 -37.09 10.84
N ARG A 63 3.42 -37.05 9.89
CA ARG A 63 3.17 -38.18 8.96
C ARG A 63 4.38 -38.55 8.11
N LEU A 64 5.16 -37.55 7.65
CA LEU A 64 6.41 -37.82 6.93
C LEU A 64 7.47 -38.49 7.79
N ASN A 65 7.54 -38.16 9.07
CA ASN A 65 8.44 -38.80 10.02
C ASN A 65 8.02 -40.28 10.29
N GLU A 66 6.72 -40.50 10.44
CA GLU A 66 6.16 -41.84 10.69
C GLU A 66 6.27 -42.76 9.46
N SER A 67 6.06 -42.20 8.25
CA SER A 67 6.11 -42.98 6.99
C SER A 67 7.53 -43.39 6.58
N GLY A 68 8.57 -42.99 7.31
CA GLY A 68 9.96 -43.28 6.97
C GLY A 68 10.44 -42.58 5.68
N ALA A 69 9.74 -41.56 5.21
CA ALA A 69 10.16 -40.75 4.06
C ALA A 69 11.53 -40.11 4.32
N ARG A 70 12.48 -40.35 3.41
CA ARG A 70 13.86 -39.86 3.56
C ARG A 70 13.95 -38.38 3.14
N SER A 71 13.26 -38.01 2.07
CA SER A 71 13.27 -36.67 1.56
C SER A 71 12.21 -35.82 2.24
N LYS A 72 12.63 -34.63 2.77
CA LYS A 72 11.77 -33.59 3.37
C LYS A 72 11.90 -32.28 2.59
N VAL A 73 12.27 -32.37 1.33
CA VAL A 73 12.45 -31.19 0.46
C VAL A 73 11.13 -30.47 0.26
N PHE A 74 11.14 -29.15 0.42
CA PHE A 74 10.06 -28.25 0.09
C PHE A 74 10.43 -27.40 -1.14
N VAL A 75 9.57 -27.36 -2.14
CA VAL A 75 9.80 -26.58 -3.36
C VAL A 75 9.35 -25.14 -3.10
N GLY A 76 10.27 -24.18 -3.19
CA GLY A 76 10.02 -22.77 -2.85
C GLY A 76 9.23 -21.96 -3.87
N LEU A 77 8.33 -22.57 -4.66
CA LEU A 77 7.60 -21.88 -5.74
C LEU A 77 6.67 -20.80 -5.20
N THR A 78 5.99 -21.03 -4.08
CA THR A 78 5.09 -20.03 -3.48
C THR A 78 5.82 -18.73 -3.17
N ARG A 79 7.01 -18.80 -2.56
CA ARG A 79 7.80 -17.58 -2.27
C ARG A 79 8.15 -16.82 -3.53
N THR A 80 8.56 -17.52 -4.58
CA THR A 80 8.90 -16.92 -5.87
C THR A 80 7.70 -16.18 -6.45
N LYS A 81 6.52 -16.80 -6.43
CA LYS A 81 5.28 -16.21 -6.95
C LYS A 81 4.82 -14.99 -6.14
N VAL A 82 4.84 -15.09 -4.82
CA VAL A 82 4.50 -13.96 -3.93
C VAL A 82 5.43 -12.77 -4.18
N MET A 83 6.74 -13.01 -4.24
CA MET A 83 7.70 -11.94 -4.48
C MET A 83 7.57 -11.33 -5.88
N ALA A 84 7.24 -12.15 -6.90
CA ALA A 84 6.97 -11.65 -8.24
C ALA A 84 5.72 -10.77 -8.29
N ALA A 85 4.62 -11.18 -7.64
CA ALA A 85 3.41 -10.37 -7.51
C ALA A 85 3.70 -9.05 -6.79
N TYR A 86 4.34 -9.13 -5.63
CA TYR A 86 4.71 -7.97 -4.82
C TYR A 86 5.58 -6.98 -5.60
N SER A 87 6.69 -7.43 -6.17
CA SER A 87 7.59 -6.56 -6.94
C SER A 87 6.84 -5.89 -8.08
N ARG A 88 5.95 -6.62 -8.76
CA ARG A 88 5.19 -6.07 -9.86
C ARG A 88 4.17 -5.03 -9.44
N ILE A 89 3.47 -5.25 -8.32
CA ILE A 89 2.54 -4.25 -7.74
C ILE A 89 3.31 -2.98 -7.37
N ILE A 90 4.48 -3.13 -6.72
CA ILE A 90 5.32 -1.99 -6.34
C ILE A 90 5.80 -1.21 -7.57
N ASP A 91 6.28 -1.91 -8.59
CA ASP A 91 6.71 -1.28 -9.84
C ASP A 91 5.58 -0.49 -10.49
N LEU A 92 4.36 -1.05 -10.48
CA LEU A 92 3.21 -0.41 -11.12
C LEU A 92 2.70 0.82 -10.36
N LEU A 93 2.82 0.84 -9.04
CA LEU A 93 2.29 1.92 -8.20
C LEU A 93 3.32 3.03 -7.93
N PHE A 94 4.63 2.70 -7.82
CA PHE A 94 5.65 3.64 -7.34
C PHE A 94 6.81 3.88 -8.33
N GLN A 95 6.71 3.43 -9.58
CA GLN A 95 7.85 3.39 -10.51
C GLN A 95 8.38 4.77 -10.95
N HIS A 96 7.59 5.83 -10.90
CA HIS A 96 7.90 7.07 -11.61
C HIS A 96 8.04 8.32 -10.74
N GLY A 97 8.03 8.20 -9.41
CA GLY A 97 8.07 9.37 -8.54
C GLY A 97 6.83 10.28 -8.64
N ASP A 98 5.90 9.96 -9.53
CA ASP A 98 4.61 10.64 -9.65
C ASP A 98 3.73 10.30 -8.46
N ALA A 99 2.89 11.22 -8.03
CA ALA A 99 1.89 10.96 -7.02
C ALA A 99 0.90 9.88 -7.53
N TYR A 100 0.71 8.82 -6.73
CA TYR A 100 -0.23 7.73 -7.02
C TYR A 100 -1.71 8.13 -6.85
N PHE A 101 -1.96 9.40 -6.62
CA PHE A 101 -3.28 10.03 -6.54
C PHE A 101 -3.28 11.37 -7.27
N ALA A 102 -4.47 11.88 -7.58
CA ALA A 102 -4.68 13.24 -8.01
C ALA A 102 -5.82 13.86 -7.21
N VAL A 103 -5.73 15.15 -7.00
CA VAL A 103 -6.83 15.97 -6.51
C VAL A 103 -7.39 16.73 -7.69
N GLU A 104 -8.66 16.59 -7.97
CA GLU A 104 -9.32 17.23 -9.09
C GLU A 104 -10.51 18.07 -8.58
N PRO A 105 -10.80 19.23 -9.19
CA PRO A 105 -11.99 19.99 -8.83
C PRO A 105 -13.25 19.20 -9.21
N THR A 106 -14.32 19.37 -8.44
CA THR A 106 -15.61 18.77 -8.74
C THR A 106 -16.10 19.20 -10.12
N ALA A 107 -16.62 18.26 -10.91
CA ALA A 107 -16.89 18.46 -12.34
C ALA A 107 -17.92 19.55 -12.64
N ILE A 108 -18.86 19.77 -11.73
CA ILE A 108 -19.92 20.77 -11.85
C ILE A 108 -19.94 21.60 -10.56
N PRO A 109 -19.31 22.78 -10.54
CA PRO A 109 -19.41 23.67 -9.40
C PRO A 109 -20.86 24.13 -9.25
N GLN A 110 -21.42 23.92 -8.07
CA GLN A 110 -22.74 24.43 -7.74
C GLN A 110 -22.59 25.90 -7.35
N ILE A 111 -23.17 26.79 -8.16
CA ILE A 111 -23.20 28.22 -7.83
C ILE A 111 -24.24 28.42 -6.73
N ASP A 112 -23.83 29.05 -5.62
CA ASP A 112 -24.73 29.38 -4.52
C ASP A 112 -25.89 30.26 -5.06
N PRO A 113 -27.16 29.98 -4.68
CA PRO A 113 -28.30 30.80 -5.04
C PRO A 113 -28.13 32.31 -4.75
N MET A 114 -27.36 32.67 -3.71
CA MET A 114 -27.04 34.05 -3.41
C MET A 114 -26.07 34.69 -4.45
N GLU A 115 -25.15 33.90 -4.98
CA GLU A 115 -24.21 34.36 -6.02
C GLU A 115 -24.93 34.50 -7.37
N MET A 116 -25.83 33.56 -7.69
CA MET A 116 -26.72 33.70 -8.87
C MET A 116 -27.55 34.97 -8.82
N MET A 117 -28.04 35.39 -7.66
CA MET A 117 -28.73 36.67 -7.52
C MET A 117 -27.79 37.86 -7.78
N LYS A 118 -26.55 37.80 -7.29
CA LYS A 118 -25.56 38.88 -7.55
C LYS A 118 -25.18 38.95 -9.02
N ILE A 119 -25.00 37.82 -9.71
CA ILE A 119 -24.73 37.77 -11.15
C ILE A 119 -25.88 38.39 -11.93
N ARG A 120 -27.13 38.06 -11.57
CA ARG A 120 -28.32 38.63 -12.20
C ARG A 120 -28.43 40.14 -11.99
N GLU A 121 -28.14 40.60 -10.78
CA GLU A 121 -28.15 42.04 -10.46
C GLU A 121 -27.03 42.77 -11.20
N ALA A 122 -25.83 42.19 -11.28
CA ALA A 122 -24.72 42.73 -12.05
C ALA A 122 -25.01 42.81 -13.56
N ALA A 123 -25.63 41.77 -14.14
CA ALA A 123 -26.07 41.75 -15.52
C ALA A 123 -27.09 42.84 -15.80
N ALA A 124 -28.09 43.02 -14.95
CA ALA A 124 -29.10 44.05 -15.06
C ALA A 124 -28.49 45.47 -14.98
N GLN A 125 -27.54 45.70 -14.06
CA GLN A 125 -26.82 46.96 -13.92
C GLN A 125 -25.97 47.30 -15.14
N GLN A 126 -25.23 46.35 -15.69
CA GLN A 126 -24.40 46.55 -16.88
C GLN A 126 -25.23 46.89 -18.09
N ILE A 127 -26.38 46.25 -18.29
CA ILE A 127 -27.28 46.55 -19.40
C ILE A 127 -27.98 47.91 -19.23
N ALA A 128 -28.39 48.23 -18.02
CA ALA A 128 -28.95 49.57 -17.72
C ALA A 128 -27.95 50.69 -18.01
N MET A 129 -26.65 50.48 -17.68
CA MET A 129 -25.60 51.45 -17.99
C MET A 129 -25.27 51.53 -19.49
N ALA A 130 -25.33 50.42 -20.22
CA ALA A 130 -24.97 50.35 -21.62
C ALA A 130 -26.10 50.84 -22.55
N SER A 131 -27.36 50.56 -22.22
CA SER A 131 -28.52 50.87 -23.09
C SER A 131 -29.28 52.12 -22.71
N GLY A 132 -29.12 52.65 -21.50
CA GLY A 132 -29.87 53.81 -21.00
C GLY A 132 -31.39 53.60 -20.90
N MET A 133 -31.88 52.38 -21.06
CA MET A 133 -33.30 51.98 -21.04
C MET A 133 -33.59 51.14 -19.77
N ASP A 134 -34.89 51.16 -19.40
CA ASP A 134 -35.35 50.37 -18.25
C ASP A 134 -35.10 48.87 -18.44
N PRO A 135 -34.54 48.17 -17.44
CA PRO A 135 -34.21 46.73 -17.50
C PRO A 135 -35.40 45.85 -17.87
N SER A 136 -36.61 46.24 -17.56
CA SER A 136 -37.84 45.45 -17.81
C SER A 136 -38.22 45.31 -19.28
N GLN A 137 -37.58 46.04 -20.20
CA GLN A 137 -37.91 45.98 -21.65
C GLN A 137 -36.93 45.12 -22.48
N ASN A 138 -35.86 44.59 -21.86
CA ASN A 138 -34.80 43.87 -22.55
C ASN A 138 -34.49 42.53 -21.87
N GLU A 139 -35.50 41.73 -21.52
CA GLU A 139 -35.31 40.44 -20.83
C GLU A 139 -34.41 39.47 -21.60
N ASP A 140 -34.48 39.43 -22.93
CA ASP A 140 -33.63 38.54 -23.75
C ASP A 140 -32.15 38.95 -23.71
N LEU A 141 -31.86 40.23 -23.70
CA LEU A 141 -30.48 40.75 -23.58
C LEU A 141 -29.92 40.53 -22.17
N ILE A 142 -30.76 40.65 -21.15
CA ILE A 142 -30.38 40.33 -19.76
C ILE A 142 -30.06 38.87 -19.63
N ALA A 143 -30.88 37.99 -20.22
CA ALA A 143 -30.64 36.53 -20.19
C ALA A 143 -29.34 36.14 -20.91
N GLN A 144 -29.04 36.73 -22.07
CA GLN A 144 -27.79 36.50 -22.78
C GLN A 144 -26.58 36.99 -21.97
N ARG A 145 -26.64 38.18 -21.39
CA ARG A 145 -25.53 38.71 -20.58
C ARG A 145 -25.36 37.96 -19.27
N MET A 146 -26.45 37.50 -18.69
CA MET A 146 -26.42 36.64 -17.51
C MET A 146 -25.69 35.34 -17.82
N GLN A 147 -25.98 34.73 -18.96
CA GLN A 147 -25.31 33.50 -19.40
C GLN A 147 -23.81 33.71 -19.68
N GLU A 148 -23.43 34.83 -20.31
CA GLU A 148 -22.02 35.19 -20.50
C GLU A 148 -21.29 35.41 -19.16
N LEU A 149 -21.92 36.09 -18.20
CA LEU A 149 -21.34 36.29 -16.86
C LEU A 149 -21.29 35.02 -16.04
N GLU A 150 -22.27 34.13 -16.18
CA GLU A 150 -22.23 32.79 -15.60
C GLU A 150 -21.05 31.98 -16.15
N ASP A 151 -20.86 31.97 -17.48
CA ASP A 151 -19.75 31.28 -18.13
C ASP A 151 -18.39 31.85 -17.71
N GLU A 152 -18.29 33.20 -17.60
CA GLU A 152 -17.08 33.88 -17.14
C GLU A 152 -16.81 33.56 -15.65
N PHE A 153 -17.82 33.63 -14.80
CA PHE A 153 -17.74 33.25 -13.39
C PHE A 153 -17.32 31.77 -13.20
N LEU A 154 -17.99 30.86 -13.92
CA LEU A 154 -17.63 29.43 -13.91
C LEU A 154 -16.20 29.18 -14.38
N SER A 155 -15.69 29.98 -15.32
CA SER A 155 -14.30 29.84 -15.79
C SER A 155 -13.30 30.29 -14.72
N ILE A 156 -13.62 31.34 -13.97
CA ILE A 156 -12.82 31.86 -12.85
C ILE A 156 -12.85 30.84 -11.68
N GLU A 157 -14.04 30.36 -11.29
CA GLU A 157 -14.21 29.36 -10.25
C GLU A 157 -13.46 28.07 -10.58
N LYS A 158 -13.55 27.61 -11.82
CA LYS A 158 -12.77 26.43 -12.27
C LYS A 158 -11.27 26.66 -12.18
N LYS A 159 -10.79 27.86 -12.39
CA LYS A 159 -9.37 28.19 -12.26
C LYS A 159 -8.95 28.20 -10.79
N ILE A 160 -9.73 28.85 -9.92
CA ILE A 160 -9.49 28.86 -8.46
C ILE A 160 -9.51 27.42 -7.90
N ALA A 161 -10.51 26.62 -8.30
CA ALA A 161 -10.62 25.23 -7.88
C ALA A 161 -9.43 24.37 -8.36
N ARG A 162 -8.87 24.65 -9.55
CA ARG A 162 -7.65 23.96 -10.01
C ARG A 162 -6.42 24.35 -9.19
N GLU A 163 -6.25 25.66 -8.92
CA GLU A 163 -5.17 26.14 -8.07
C GLU A 163 -5.27 25.56 -6.66
N ALA A 164 -6.48 25.48 -6.08
CA ALA A 164 -6.72 24.84 -4.80
C ALA A 164 -6.42 23.33 -4.82
N ALA A 165 -6.76 22.62 -5.91
CA ALA A 165 -6.47 21.21 -6.08
C ALA A 165 -4.96 20.91 -6.17
N GLU A 166 -4.20 21.74 -6.88
CA GLU A 166 -2.74 21.64 -6.97
C GLU A 166 -2.07 21.88 -5.61
N GLU A 167 -2.50 22.93 -4.89
CA GLU A 167 -2.03 23.23 -3.53
C GLU A 167 -2.35 22.08 -2.55
N MET A 168 -3.58 21.55 -2.57
CA MET A 168 -3.98 20.42 -1.73
C MET A 168 -3.17 19.16 -2.06
N SER A 169 -2.96 18.88 -3.34
CA SER A 169 -2.14 17.75 -3.78
C SER A 169 -0.71 17.88 -3.24
N THR A 170 -0.12 19.05 -3.28
CA THR A 170 1.21 19.33 -2.76
C THR A 170 1.29 19.12 -1.24
N VAL A 171 0.30 19.61 -0.50
CA VAL A 171 0.22 19.43 0.96
C VAL A 171 0.10 17.96 1.34
N ILE A 172 -0.80 17.21 0.68
CA ILE A 172 -0.98 15.78 0.95
C ILE A 172 0.29 14.99 0.59
N GLN A 173 0.95 15.33 -0.52
CA GLN A 173 2.20 14.68 -0.92
C GLN A 173 3.32 14.89 0.11
N ASP A 174 3.46 16.10 0.64
CA ASP A 174 4.41 16.40 1.72
C ASP A 174 4.11 15.58 2.99
N GLN A 175 2.84 15.53 3.41
CA GLN A 175 2.39 14.73 4.56
C GLN A 175 2.67 13.23 4.38
N LEU A 176 2.46 12.69 3.18
CA LEU A 176 2.76 11.29 2.86
C LEU A 176 4.27 11.01 2.90
N GLN A 177 5.10 11.94 2.43
CA GLN A 177 6.56 11.84 2.54
C GLN A 177 7.04 11.94 3.99
N GLU A 178 6.56 12.92 4.76
CA GLU A 178 6.92 13.09 6.18
C GLU A 178 6.52 11.86 7.03
N SER A 179 5.38 11.25 6.73
CA SER A 179 4.91 10.04 7.42
C SER A 179 5.58 8.75 6.95
N ASN A 180 6.46 8.77 5.95
CA ASN A 180 7.01 7.59 5.28
C ASN A 180 5.92 6.62 4.79
N ALA A 181 4.83 7.16 4.24
CA ALA A 181 3.67 6.37 3.82
C ALA A 181 4.03 5.30 2.78
N GLU A 182 4.93 5.58 1.85
CA GLU A 182 5.35 4.63 0.82
C GLU A 182 5.93 3.33 1.41
N GLN A 183 6.78 3.40 2.43
CA GLN A 183 7.31 2.22 3.08
C GLN A 183 6.20 1.41 3.77
N LYS A 184 5.27 2.08 4.46
CA LYS A 184 4.15 1.45 5.15
C LYS A 184 3.17 0.80 4.19
N LEU A 185 2.92 1.43 3.05
CA LEU A 185 2.14 0.87 1.95
C LEU A 185 2.81 -0.40 1.40
N LYS A 186 4.13 -0.38 1.15
CA LYS A 186 4.88 -1.55 0.70
C LYS A 186 4.79 -2.72 1.69
N GLU A 187 4.87 -2.46 2.99
CA GLU A 187 4.71 -3.48 4.04
C GLU A 187 3.31 -4.09 4.01
N SER A 188 2.26 -3.27 3.93
CA SER A 188 0.87 -3.72 3.86
C SER A 188 0.57 -4.49 2.56
N MET A 189 1.16 -4.07 1.42
CA MET A 189 1.02 -4.79 0.14
C MET A 189 1.67 -6.17 0.18
N LEU A 190 2.81 -6.32 0.88
CA LEU A 190 3.42 -7.64 1.08
C LEU A 190 2.52 -8.55 1.94
N GLU A 191 1.91 -8.01 3.01
CA GLU A 191 0.91 -8.75 3.80
C GLU A 191 -0.27 -9.19 2.92
N ALA A 192 -0.79 -8.30 2.07
CA ALA A 192 -1.88 -8.64 1.16
C ALA A 192 -1.50 -9.75 0.17
N CYS A 193 -0.30 -9.74 -0.38
CA CYS A 193 0.18 -10.81 -1.27
C CYS A 193 0.26 -12.17 -0.56
N ILE A 194 0.62 -12.20 0.73
CA ILE A 194 0.78 -13.42 1.51
C ILE A 194 -0.56 -13.90 2.08
N PHE A 195 -1.28 -13.03 2.78
CA PHE A 195 -2.46 -13.40 3.56
C PHE A 195 -3.79 -13.13 2.85
N GLY A 196 -3.75 -12.34 1.77
CA GLY A 196 -4.92 -11.97 0.98
C GLY A 196 -5.52 -10.62 1.32
N SER A 197 -5.11 -9.99 2.42
CA SER A 197 -5.54 -8.64 2.77
C SER A 197 -4.40 -7.86 3.41
N GLY A 198 -4.41 -6.56 3.22
CA GLY A 198 -3.52 -5.62 3.88
C GLY A 198 -4.33 -4.51 4.53
N ALA A 199 -3.75 -3.83 5.52
CA ALA A 199 -4.41 -2.77 6.26
C ALA A 199 -3.49 -1.59 6.54
N ILE A 200 -4.04 -0.39 6.41
CA ILE A 200 -3.42 0.88 6.77
C ILE A 200 -4.38 1.65 7.68
N LYS A 201 -3.86 2.29 8.71
CA LYS A 201 -4.57 3.30 9.48
C LYS A 201 -4.14 4.67 8.98
N ALA A 202 -5.09 5.53 8.60
CA ALA A 202 -4.82 6.89 8.14
C ALA A 202 -5.93 7.85 8.59
N GLY A 203 -5.59 9.14 8.60
CA GLY A 203 -6.54 10.20 8.95
C GLY A 203 -6.64 10.51 10.45
N THR A 204 -5.98 9.76 11.33
CA THR A 204 -5.92 10.12 12.75
C THR A 204 -4.87 11.17 13.03
N VAL A 205 -5.12 12.02 14.02
CA VAL A 205 -4.20 13.09 14.43
C VAL A 205 -3.13 12.54 15.35
N ARG A 206 -1.88 12.76 14.99
CA ARG A 206 -0.73 12.49 15.82
C ARG A 206 -0.07 13.81 16.26
N ILE A 207 0.24 13.93 17.54
CA ILE A 207 1.02 15.06 18.04
C ILE A 207 2.50 14.69 17.94
N ASP A 208 3.16 15.21 16.94
CA ASP A 208 4.61 15.03 16.76
C ASP A 208 5.37 16.08 17.58
N ARG A 209 6.21 15.60 18.48
CA ARG A 209 7.15 16.44 19.24
C ARG A 209 8.49 16.45 18.51
N LYS A 210 8.60 17.31 17.50
CA LYS A 210 9.86 17.47 16.76
C LYS A 210 10.83 18.32 17.60
N GLN A 211 12.04 17.81 17.82
CA GLN A 211 13.15 18.60 18.33
C GLN A 211 13.82 19.27 17.13
N SER A 212 13.68 20.58 17.03
CA SER A 212 14.31 21.36 15.96
C SER A 212 15.33 22.33 16.55
N TYR A 213 16.45 22.49 15.87
CA TYR A 213 17.42 23.53 16.23
C TYR A 213 16.98 24.86 15.61
N SER A 214 16.47 25.77 16.42
CA SER A 214 16.18 27.14 16.00
C SER A 214 17.42 28.02 16.12
N LYS A 215 17.66 28.81 15.09
CA LYS A 215 18.74 29.81 15.07
C LYS A 215 18.31 31.00 15.91
N ILE A 216 18.97 31.22 17.04
CA ILE A 216 18.74 32.39 17.89
C ILE A 216 19.95 33.34 17.68
N THR A 217 19.66 34.54 17.20
CA THR A 217 20.68 35.61 17.09
C THR A 217 20.48 36.54 18.28
N ASP A 218 21.49 36.67 19.11
CA ASP A 218 21.49 37.61 20.23
C ASP A 218 21.47 39.04 19.70
N PRO A 219 20.45 39.83 20.01
CA PRO A 219 20.31 41.20 19.48
C PRO A 219 21.40 42.13 19.99
N THR A 220 22.12 41.77 21.06
CA THR A 220 23.14 42.63 21.70
C THR A 220 24.57 42.33 21.19
N THR A 221 24.87 41.06 20.90
CA THR A 221 26.23 40.63 20.53
C THR A 221 26.36 40.24 19.07
N GLY A 222 25.22 40.04 18.34
CA GLY A 222 25.21 39.57 16.97
C GLY A 222 25.65 38.11 16.81
N GLN A 223 25.96 37.41 17.92
CA GLN A 223 26.34 36.01 17.88
C GLN A 223 25.12 35.11 17.62
N THR A 224 25.30 34.19 16.70
CA THR A 224 24.29 33.18 16.37
C THR A 224 24.54 31.91 17.18
N SER A 225 23.56 31.51 17.95
CA SER A 225 23.54 30.23 18.66
C SER A 225 22.37 29.38 18.17
N PHE A 226 22.50 28.06 18.28
CA PHE A 226 21.40 27.14 17.99
C PHE A 226 20.84 26.59 19.30
N ALA A 227 19.56 26.87 19.57
CA ALA A 227 18.87 26.30 20.71
C ALA A 227 17.93 25.20 20.25
N LEU A 228 17.84 24.14 21.06
CA LEU A 228 16.90 23.06 20.85
C LEU A 228 15.49 23.54 21.23
N ALA A 229 14.65 23.72 20.25
CA ALA A 229 13.22 24.01 20.47
C ALA A 229 12.42 22.72 20.30
N GLN A 230 11.50 22.47 21.21
CA GLN A 230 10.48 21.44 21.03
C GLN A 230 9.28 22.12 20.35
N ILE A 231 8.94 21.65 19.16
CA ILE A 231 7.77 22.10 18.43
C ILE A 231 6.77 20.94 18.47
N GLU A 232 5.61 21.19 19.05
CA GLU A 232 4.47 20.26 18.97
C GLU A 232 3.66 20.64 17.74
N GLN A 233 3.53 19.71 16.82
CA GLN A 233 2.77 19.88 15.58
C GLN A 233 1.78 18.73 15.45
N ALA A 234 0.52 19.06 15.21
CA ALA A 234 -0.47 18.07 14.81
C ALA A 234 -0.20 17.67 13.36
N ALA A 235 0.00 16.38 13.13
CA ALA A 235 0.23 15.81 11.81
C ALA A 235 -0.72 14.62 11.60
N PRO A 236 -1.18 14.37 10.38
CA PRO A 236 -1.96 13.17 10.10
C PRO A 236 -1.08 11.93 10.24
N GLU A 237 -1.63 10.89 10.87
CA GLU A 237 -0.93 9.63 11.05
C GLU A 237 -1.25 8.67 9.90
N VAL A 238 -0.21 8.05 9.35
CA VAL A 238 -0.32 6.87 8.47
C VAL A 238 0.46 5.75 9.13
N GLU A 239 -0.17 4.60 9.37
CA GLU A 239 0.45 3.45 10.05
C GLU A 239 0.10 2.16 9.32
N SER A 240 1.10 1.30 9.08
CA SER A 240 0.87 -0.08 8.63
C SER A 240 0.38 -0.93 9.80
N VAL A 241 -0.76 -1.56 9.64
CA VAL A 241 -1.39 -2.36 10.68
C VAL A 241 -1.47 -3.80 10.23
N SER A 242 -0.99 -4.73 11.08
CA SER A 242 -1.09 -6.14 10.76
C SER A 242 -2.55 -6.62 10.83
N ILE A 243 -2.98 -7.39 9.83
CA ILE A 243 -4.33 -7.97 9.81
C ILE A 243 -4.60 -8.89 11.00
N PHE A 244 -3.55 -9.43 11.63
CA PHE A 244 -3.69 -10.26 12.84
C PHE A 244 -4.16 -9.46 14.06
N ASP A 245 -3.99 -8.15 14.03
CA ASP A 245 -4.38 -7.27 15.14
C ASP A 245 -5.74 -6.59 14.92
N LEU A 246 -6.41 -6.87 13.78
CA LEU A 246 -7.70 -6.30 13.41
C LEU A 246 -8.83 -7.32 13.52
N TYR A 247 -9.91 -6.94 14.16
CA TYR A 247 -11.09 -7.78 14.40
C TYR A 247 -12.35 -7.02 13.95
N PRO A 248 -12.72 -7.12 12.67
CA PRO A 248 -13.96 -6.54 12.16
C PRO A 248 -15.16 -7.36 12.60
N ASP A 249 -16.33 -6.76 12.51
CA ASP A 249 -17.62 -7.44 12.69
C ASP A 249 -17.69 -8.69 11.78
N PRO A 250 -17.98 -9.88 12.31
CA PRO A 250 -18.05 -11.12 11.52
C PRO A 250 -19.15 -11.14 10.46
N TYR A 251 -20.16 -10.28 10.56
CA TYR A 251 -21.28 -10.24 9.63
C TYR A 251 -21.05 -9.26 8.47
N CYS A 252 -20.06 -8.39 8.54
CA CYS A 252 -19.77 -7.42 7.49
C CYS A 252 -19.01 -8.03 6.31
N THR A 253 -19.21 -7.46 5.12
CA THR A 253 -18.46 -7.79 3.90
C THR A 253 -17.52 -6.70 3.45
N SER A 254 -17.70 -5.50 3.98
CA SER A 254 -16.84 -4.33 3.76
C SER A 254 -16.84 -3.46 5.02
N LEU A 255 -15.84 -2.58 5.15
CA LEU A 255 -15.77 -1.65 6.28
C LEU A 255 -16.94 -0.66 6.33
N ARG A 256 -17.57 -0.38 5.19
CA ARG A 256 -18.74 0.52 5.12
C ARG A 256 -19.99 -0.08 5.75
N ASP A 257 -20.06 -1.42 5.82
CA ASP A 257 -21.20 -2.17 6.36
C ASP A 257 -20.88 -2.70 7.77
N CYS A 258 -19.75 -2.31 8.36
CA CYS A 258 -19.30 -2.80 9.66
C CYS A 258 -19.89 -1.96 10.79
N ASP A 259 -20.52 -2.59 11.77
CA ASP A 259 -20.95 -1.92 13.02
C ASP A 259 -19.76 -1.49 13.88
N GLY A 260 -18.64 -2.20 13.78
CA GLY A 260 -17.43 -1.84 14.47
C GLY A 260 -16.22 -2.69 14.14
N LEU A 261 -15.06 -2.14 14.48
CA LEU A 261 -13.75 -2.75 14.30
C LEU A 261 -12.95 -2.65 15.60
N PHE A 262 -12.41 -3.77 16.07
CA PHE A 262 -11.41 -3.74 17.14
C PHE A 262 -10.01 -3.84 16.56
N ARG A 263 -9.10 -3.03 17.12
CA ARG A 263 -7.67 -3.20 16.98
C ARG A 263 -7.05 -3.61 18.32
N ARG A 264 -6.24 -4.63 18.30
CA ARG A 264 -5.50 -5.11 19.45
C ARG A 264 -4.08 -4.56 19.47
N HIS A 265 -3.71 -3.90 20.55
CA HIS A 265 -2.37 -3.40 20.80
C HIS A 265 -1.69 -4.23 21.90
N VAL A 266 -0.49 -4.71 21.64
CA VAL A 266 0.33 -5.42 22.62
C VAL A 266 1.47 -4.50 23.05
N LEU A 267 1.22 -3.73 24.12
CA LEU A 267 2.09 -2.65 24.56
C LEU A 267 3.08 -3.12 25.65
N THR A 268 4.31 -2.63 25.55
CA THR A 268 5.26 -2.74 26.66
C THR A 268 4.82 -1.84 27.83
N ARG A 269 5.28 -2.13 29.04
CA ARG A 269 4.98 -1.31 30.21
C ARG A 269 5.34 0.18 30.03
N LYS A 270 6.40 0.48 29.26
CA LYS A 270 6.79 1.85 28.94
C LYS A 270 5.78 2.54 28.01
N GLN A 271 5.36 1.85 26.96
CA GLN A 271 4.35 2.36 26.02
C GLN A 271 3.00 2.54 26.70
N PHE A 272 2.58 1.56 27.51
CA PHE A 272 1.33 1.68 28.27
C PHE A 272 1.34 2.87 29.25
N ARG A 273 2.50 3.14 29.89
CA ARG A 273 2.65 4.33 30.73
C ARG A 273 2.58 5.64 29.92
N ALA A 274 3.12 5.65 28.71
CA ALA A 274 3.11 6.83 27.84
C ALA A 274 1.68 7.25 27.41
N LEU A 275 0.69 6.36 27.52
CA LEU A 275 -0.71 6.72 27.28
C LEU A 275 -1.22 7.80 28.24
N MET A 276 -0.63 7.91 29.45
CA MET A 276 -1.01 8.96 30.40
C MET A 276 -0.67 10.39 29.93
N ASP A 277 0.29 10.50 29.00
CA ASP A 277 0.75 11.78 28.46
C ASP A 277 -0.05 12.18 27.20
N LEU A 278 -0.95 11.30 26.73
CA LEU A 278 -1.80 11.55 25.56
C LEU A 278 -3.14 12.16 25.99
N PRO A 279 -3.71 13.09 25.22
CA PRO A 279 -4.99 13.70 25.53
C PRO A 279 -6.13 12.67 25.51
N GLY A 280 -7.07 12.83 26.43
CA GLY A 280 -8.27 12.00 26.51
C GLY A 280 -8.09 10.65 27.21
N PHE A 281 -6.88 10.26 27.62
CA PHE A 281 -6.68 9.05 28.41
C PHE A 281 -6.80 9.31 29.91
N ASP A 282 -7.53 8.45 30.63
CA ASP A 282 -7.61 8.49 32.09
C ASP A 282 -6.30 8.02 32.73
N ALA A 283 -5.49 8.98 33.15
CA ALA A 283 -4.21 8.72 33.82
C ALA A 283 -4.37 7.97 35.15
N SER A 284 -5.51 8.10 35.83
CA SER A 284 -5.78 7.41 37.09
C SER A 284 -6.01 5.92 36.87
N MET A 285 -6.79 5.57 35.85
CA MET A 285 -7.06 4.19 35.48
C MET A 285 -5.79 3.49 34.94
N VAL A 286 -4.98 4.18 34.11
CA VAL A 286 -3.68 3.65 33.66
C VAL A 286 -2.75 3.37 34.85
N LYS A 287 -2.65 4.29 35.83
CA LYS A 287 -1.87 4.07 37.06
C LYS A 287 -2.39 2.89 37.88
N TYR A 288 -3.71 2.77 38.02
CA TYR A 288 -4.35 1.65 38.70
C TYR A 288 -3.98 0.30 38.07
N LEU A 289 -4.11 0.20 36.76
CA LEU A 289 -3.76 -1.02 36.01
C LEU A 289 -2.27 -1.37 36.09
N LEU A 290 -1.38 -0.37 36.01
CA LEU A 290 0.07 -0.56 36.19
C LEU A 290 0.43 -1.05 37.58
N LYS A 291 -0.34 -0.67 38.62
CA LYS A 291 -0.12 -1.10 40.00
C LYS A 291 -0.62 -2.52 40.24
N ASN A 292 -1.81 -2.85 39.73
CA ASN A 292 -2.46 -4.13 39.99
C ASN A 292 -1.93 -5.24 39.09
N ASN A 293 -1.60 -4.94 37.82
CA ASN A 293 -1.09 -5.92 36.86
C ASN A 293 0.42 -5.72 36.66
N ARG A 294 1.22 -6.15 37.63
CA ARG A 294 2.69 -6.01 37.56
C ARG A 294 3.30 -6.75 36.38
N ASN A 295 2.75 -7.91 36.04
CA ASN A 295 3.22 -8.77 34.94
C ASN A 295 2.51 -8.50 33.60
N GLY A 296 1.63 -7.47 33.53
CA GLY A 296 0.77 -7.26 32.39
C GLY A 296 -0.47 -8.16 32.42
N ASN A 297 -1.33 -8.03 31.42
CA ASN A 297 -2.55 -8.84 31.23
C ASN A 297 -2.58 -9.55 29.87
N HIS A 298 -1.50 -9.43 29.09
CA HIS A 298 -1.43 -10.05 27.77
C HIS A 298 -1.25 -11.57 27.91
N THR A 299 -2.17 -12.32 27.29
CA THR A 299 -2.05 -13.77 27.10
C THR A 299 -1.67 -14.04 25.65
N GLU A 300 -0.57 -14.76 25.45
CA GLU A 300 -0.09 -15.07 24.11
C GLU A 300 -1.07 -15.95 23.36
N GLU A 301 -1.49 -15.51 22.18
CA GLU A 301 -2.39 -16.22 21.29
C GLU A 301 -1.66 -17.32 20.50
N ASN A 302 -2.40 -18.35 20.05
CA ASN A 302 -1.83 -19.42 19.27
C ASN A 302 -1.15 -18.95 17.98
N HIS A 303 -1.72 -17.95 17.31
CA HIS A 303 -1.13 -17.40 16.09
C HIS A 303 0.17 -16.63 16.38
N GLU A 304 0.26 -15.88 17.48
CA GLU A 304 1.48 -15.17 17.89
C GLU A 304 2.60 -16.16 18.21
N ARG A 305 2.29 -17.17 19.00
CA ARG A 305 3.23 -18.25 19.33
C ARG A 305 3.74 -18.97 18.07
N THR A 306 2.83 -19.24 17.14
CA THR A 306 3.19 -19.91 15.88
C THR A 306 4.05 -19.02 14.99
N ARG A 307 3.69 -17.73 14.84
CA ARG A 307 4.50 -16.74 14.08
C ARG A 307 5.91 -16.62 14.67
N ARG A 308 6.01 -16.54 15.98
CA ARG A 308 7.30 -16.48 16.68
C ARG A 308 8.14 -17.74 16.45
N ASN A 309 7.53 -18.93 16.54
CA ASN A 309 8.20 -20.18 16.25
C ASN A 309 8.68 -20.27 14.79
N ILE A 310 7.88 -19.80 13.82
CA ILE A 310 8.25 -19.69 12.41
C ILE A 310 9.45 -18.73 12.24
N ALA A 311 9.49 -17.64 13.00
CA ALA A 311 10.62 -16.71 13.00
C ALA A 311 11.88 -17.25 13.72
N GLY A 312 11.83 -18.45 14.30
CA GLY A 312 12.96 -19.08 14.99
C GLY A 312 13.19 -18.57 16.42
N ILE A 313 12.22 -17.84 16.97
CA ILE A 313 12.30 -17.32 18.34
C ILE A 313 11.61 -18.31 19.28
N HIS A 314 12.38 -19.10 20.03
CA HIS A 314 11.86 -20.18 20.89
C HIS A 314 11.87 -19.83 22.38
N GLU A 315 11.75 -18.58 22.76
CA GLU A 315 11.78 -18.23 24.18
C GLU A 315 10.45 -18.44 24.89
N ASN A 316 10.53 -19.01 26.09
CA ASN A 316 9.46 -19.09 27.08
C ASN A 316 9.41 -17.86 27.99
N SER A 317 9.63 -16.65 27.46
CA SER A 317 9.53 -15.47 28.29
C SER A 317 8.07 -15.14 28.54
N GLU A 318 7.65 -15.11 29.81
CA GLU A 318 6.41 -14.45 30.21
C GLU A 318 6.46 -13.02 29.69
N SER A 319 5.60 -12.69 28.74
CA SER A 319 5.58 -11.35 28.19
C SER A 319 4.90 -10.42 29.21
N HIS A 320 5.68 -9.59 29.89
CA HIS A 320 5.14 -8.52 30.74
C HIS A 320 4.54 -7.39 29.90
N ARG A 321 3.55 -7.73 29.08
CA ARG A 321 2.90 -6.80 28.15
C ARG A 321 1.46 -6.56 28.53
N PHE A 322 0.93 -5.44 28.09
CA PHE A 322 -0.46 -5.04 28.27
C PHE A 322 -1.19 -5.19 26.95
N GLU A 323 -2.29 -5.92 26.96
CA GLU A 323 -3.24 -5.99 25.87
C GLU A 323 -4.24 -4.85 26.01
N VAL A 324 -4.24 -3.97 25.03
CA VAL A 324 -5.13 -2.82 24.94
C VAL A 324 -5.94 -2.96 23.68
N LEU A 325 -7.25 -2.82 23.79
CA LEU A 325 -8.18 -2.88 22.68
C LEU A 325 -8.61 -1.46 22.32
N GLU A 326 -8.51 -1.12 21.06
CA GLU A 326 -9.03 0.08 20.44
C GLU A 326 -10.26 -0.31 19.63
N TYR A 327 -11.42 0.17 19.99
CA TYR A 327 -12.68 -0.04 19.28
C TYR A 327 -13.04 1.22 18.50
N TRP A 328 -13.39 1.04 17.23
CA TRP A 328 -13.99 2.06 16.39
C TRP A 328 -15.31 1.51 15.85
N GLY A 329 -16.38 2.26 16.01
CA GLY A 329 -17.66 1.83 15.52
C GLY A 329 -18.79 2.73 15.98
N SER A 330 -19.98 2.38 15.55
CA SER A 330 -21.21 3.08 15.90
C SER A 330 -21.68 2.67 17.30
N ILE A 331 -22.03 3.64 18.12
CA ILE A 331 -22.65 3.44 19.42
C ILE A 331 -23.90 4.32 19.47
N ASP A 332 -25.03 3.74 19.88
CA ASP A 332 -26.30 4.41 20.04
C ASP A 332 -26.19 5.55 21.09
N GLY A 333 -26.76 6.70 20.79
CA GLY A 333 -26.73 7.86 21.68
C GLY A 333 -27.42 7.63 23.03
N TYR A 334 -28.48 6.80 23.06
CA TYR A 334 -29.08 6.38 24.36
C TYR A 334 -28.09 5.61 25.20
N GLU A 335 -27.34 4.70 24.60
CA GLU A 335 -26.34 3.92 25.29
C GLU A 335 -25.15 4.78 25.75
N MET A 336 -24.71 5.72 24.92
CA MET A 336 -23.67 6.67 25.34
C MET A 336 -24.07 7.45 26.58
N LYS A 337 -25.33 7.95 26.65
CA LYS A 337 -25.86 8.63 27.84
C LYS A 337 -26.02 7.71 29.04
N GLU A 338 -26.48 6.47 28.82
CA GLU A 338 -26.58 5.47 29.90
C GLU A 338 -25.20 5.18 30.51
N HIS A 339 -24.14 5.31 29.71
CA HIS A 339 -22.77 5.14 30.15
C HIS A 339 -22.04 6.44 30.52
N GLY A 340 -22.77 7.54 30.69
CA GLY A 340 -22.25 8.80 31.22
C GLY A 340 -21.42 9.62 30.21
N ILE A 341 -21.60 9.38 28.91
CA ILE A 341 -20.92 10.15 27.86
C ILE A 341 -21.81 11.33 27.49
N GLU A 342 -21.26 12.54 27.54
CA GLU A 342 -21.96 13.75 27.12
C GLU A 342 -22.04 13.82 25.60
N LEU A 343 -23.24 13.93 25.05
CA LEU A 343 -23.48 14.15 23.65
C LEU A 343 -23.48 15.66 23.32
N PRO A 344 -23.19 16.07 22.09
CA PRO A 344 -23.36 17.45 21.63
C PRO A 344 -24.78 17.97 21.94
N GLU A 345 -24.92 19.26 22.31
CA GLU A 345 -26.19 19.84 22.74
C GLU A 345 -27.34 19.72 21.72
N ASP A 346 -27.00 19.66 20.43
CA ASP A 346 -27.96 19.55 19.31
C ASP A 346 -28.17 18.09 18.85
N ALA A 347 -27.57 17.09 19.50
CA ALA A 347 -27.60 15.71 19.05
C ALA A 347 -28.90 15.01 19.48
N ASP A 348 -29.55 14.31 18.54
CA ASP A 348 -30.67 13.43 18.83
C ASP A 348 -30.16 12.12 19.44
N GLU A 349 -30.66 11.78 20.63
CA GLU A 349 -30.29 10.56 21.37
C GLU A 349 -30.61 9.26 20.61
N SER A 350 -31.50 9.32 19.61
CA SER A 350 -31.85 8.18 18.78
C SER A 350 -30.89 7.95 17.60
N GLN A 351 -29.85 8.78 17.47
CA GLN A 351 -28.85 8.63 16.41
C GLN A 351 -27.67 7.80 16.90
N ASP A 352 -27.06 7.10 15.95
CA ASP A 352 -25.82 6.40 16.15
C ASP A 352 -24.63 7.35 15.96
N PHE A 353 -23.67 7.28 16.89
CA PHE A 353 -22.48 8.12 16.86
C PHE A 353 -21.22 7.28 16.61
N SER A 354 -20.45 7.66 15.59
CA SER A 354 -19.14 7.10 15.37
C SER A 354 -18.22 7.45 16.53
N SER A 355 -17.65 6.45 17.19
CA SER A 355 -16.91 6.61 18.44
C SER A 355 -15.65 5.76 18.48
N CYS A 356 -14.69 6.20 19.29
CA CYS A 356 -13.46 5.47 19.58
C CYS A 356 -13.35 5.19 21.08
N VAL A 357 -13.22 3.91 21.45
CA VAL A 357 -13.06 3.46 22.82
C VAL A 357 -11.78 2.69 22.99
N TRP A 358 -10.94 3.12 23.94
CA TRP A 358 -9.74 2.38 24.34
C TRP A 358 -9.96 1.69 25.66
N MET A 359 -9.66 0.40 25.75
CA MET A 359 -9.87 -0.37 26.98
C MET A 359 -8.75 -1.39 27.24
N CYS A 360 -8.57 -1.75 28.50
CA CYS A 360 -7.60 -2.73 28.93
C CYS A 360 -8.19 -3.61 30.03
N GLY A 361 -8.34 -4.91 29.75
CA GLY A 361 -8.90 -5.87 30.72
C GLY A 361 -10.33 -5.52 31.17
N GLY A 362 -11.18 -5.07 30.24
CA GLY A 362 -12.57 -4.69 30.51
C GLY A 362 -12.73 -3.32 31.20
N LYS A 363 -11.63 -2.57 31.37
CA LYS A 363 -11.68 -1.20 31.91
C LYS A 363 -11.42 -0.20 30.81
N VAL A 364 -12.28 0.79 30.70
CA VAL A 364 -12.18 1.86 29.70
C VAL A 364 -11.07 2.83 30.12
N LEU A 365 -10.22 3.19 29.14
CA LEU A 365 -9.10 4.12 29.30
C LEU A 365 -9.37 5.46 28.63
N LYS A 366 -10.15 5.45 27.54
CA LYS A 366 -10.50 6.63 26.76
C LYS A 366 -11.80 6.35 26.00
N VAL A 367 -12.68 7.33 25.98
CA VAL A 367 -13.84 7.39 25.08
C VAL A 367 -13.84 8.73 24.39
N MET A 368 -14.06 8.73 23.08
CA MET A 368 -14.19 9.96 22.30
C MET A 368 -15.13 9.73 21.13
N LEU A 369 -15.83 10.76 20.73
CA LEU A 369 -16.52 10.80 19.44
C LEU A 369 -15.47 10.90 18.32
N ASN A 370 -15.81 10.45 17.12
CA ASN A 370 -14.93 10.63 15.98
C ASN A 370 -14.76 12.14 15.69
N PRO A 371 -13.54 12.69 15.76
CA PRO A 371 -13.32 14.13 15.60
C PRO A 371 -13.34 14.58 14.13
N ILE A 372 -13.31 13.65 13.17
CA ILE A 372 -13.21 13.96 11.76
C ILE A 372 -14.46 13.47 11.04
N GLY A 373 -15.17 14.39 10.40
CA GLY A 373 -16.29 14.06 9.52
C GLY A 373 -15.83 13.32 8.27
N GLY A 374 -16.75 12.56 7.65
CA GLY A 374 -16.52 11.92 6.35
C GLY A 374 -16.15 10.44 6.40
N TYR A 375 -15.69 9.87 7.52
CA TYR A 375 -15.49 8.44 7.69
C TYR A 375 -15.70 8.00 9.15
N ASP A 376 -16.23 6.77 9.32
CA ASP A 376 -16.53 6.22 10.63
C ASP A 376 -15.33 5.52 11.27
N VAL A 377 -14.47 4.91 10.46
CA VAL A 377 -13.36 4.09 10.91
C VAL A 377 -12.08 4.49 10.17
N PRO A 378 -10.99 4.89 10.86
CA PRO A 378 -9.75 5.36 10.25
C PRO A 378 -8.86 4.22 9.76
N TYR A 379 -9.43 3.10 9.38
CA TYR A 379 -8.74 1.93 8.86
C TYR A 379 -9.15 1.68 7.43
N HIS A 380 -8.18 1.38 6.58
CA HIS A 380 -8.39 1.07 5.17
C HIS A 380 -7.85 -0.33 4.93
N ILE A 381 -8.77 -1.28 4.70
CA ILE A 381 -8.46 -2.71 4.52
C ILE A 381 -8.78 -3.08 3.08
N PHE A 382 -7.78 -3.55 2.36
CA PHE A 382 -7.92 -3.91 0.96
C PHE A 382 -7.61 -5.38 0.72
N PRO A 383 -8.38 -6.08 -0.15
CA PRO A 383 -8.11 -7.46 -0.53
C PRO A 383 -7.14 -7.53 -1.72
N TYR A 384 -6.25 -8.53 -1.73
CA TYR A 384 -5.46 -8.88 -2.91
C TYR A 384 -6.38 -9.41 -4.02
N GLU A 385 -7.16 -10.43 -3.72
CA GLU A 385 -8.27 -10.91 -4.54
C GLU A 385 -9.54 -10.98 -3.70
N ARG A 386 -10.61 -10.34 -4.18
CA ARG A 386 -11.88 -10.29 -3.46
C ARG A 386 -12.66 -11.57 -3.67
N SER A 387 -13.07 -12.19 -2.58
CA SER A 387 -14.02 -13.30 -2.58
C SER A 387 -15.44 -12.78 -2.29
N PRO A 388 -16.46 -13.21 -3.04
CA PRO A 388 -17.84 -12.82 -2.76
C PRO A 388 -18.25 -13.20 -1.33
N HIS A 389 -18.96 -12.31 -0.66
CA HIS A 389 -19.49 -12.52 0.69
C HIS A 389 -18.45 -12.78 1.79
N GLN A 390 -17.18 -12.45 1.54
CA GLN A 390 -16.12 -12.55 2.53
C GLN A 390 -15.48 -11.18 2.75
N PHE A 391 -15.23 -10.86 4.01
CA PHE A 391 -14.49 -9.65 4.37
C PHE A 391 -13.01 -9.75 3.95
N TRP A 392 -12.39 -10.88 4.25
CA TRP A 392 -10.98 -11.12 3.99
C TRP A 392 -10.74 -11.65 2.58
N GLY A 393 -9.77 -11.09 1.91
CA GLY A 393 -9.35 -11.51 0.59
C GLY A 393 -8.56 -12.83 0.56
N THR A 394 -8.22 -13.26 -0.65
CA THR A 394 -7.41 -14.46 -0.91
C THR A 394 -6.03 -14.07 -1.42
N GLY A 395 -4.97 -14.58 -0.79
CA GLY A 395 -3.57 -14.35 -1.17
C GLY A 395 -3.01 -15.42 -2.10
N VAL A 396 -1.85 -15.13 -2.68
CA VAL A 396 -1.16 -16.01 -3.63
C VAL A 396 -0.90 -17.42 -3.07
N PRO A 397 -0.46 -17.61 -1.80
CA PRO A 397 -0.24 -18.95 -1.26
C PRO A 397 -1.50 -19.81 -1.26
N ARG A 398 -2.66 -19.22 -0.91
CA ARG A 398 -3.94 -19.93 -0.87
C ARG A 398 -4.40 -20.36 -2.26
N MET A 399 -4.26 -19.49 -3.28
CA MET A 399 -4.62 -19.79 -4.66
C MET A 399 -3.90 -21.01 -5.21
N MET A 400 -2.60 -21.13 -4.91
CA MET A 400 -1.76 -22.21 -5.46
C MET A 400 -1.49 -23.36 -4.49
N ARG A 401 -2.22 -23.44 -3.37
CA ARG A 401 -1.94 -24.42 -2.30
C ARG A 401 -1.93 -25.85 -2.79
N ASP A 402 -2.94 -26.26 -3.55
CA ASP A 402 -3.07 -27.62 -4.05
C ASP A 402 -1.93 -27.99 -5.03
N SER A 403 -1.58 -27.04 -5.90
CA SER A 403 -0.43 -27.19 -6.80
C SER A 403 0.87 -27.34 -6.04
N GLN A 404 1.10 -26.54 -4.99
CA GLN A 404 2.30 -26.61 -4.15
C GLN A 404 2.39 -27.94 -3.38
N VAL A 405 1.29 -28.40 -2.80
CA VAL A 405 1.23 -29.65 -2.04
C VAL A 405 1.54 -30.83 -2.95
N THR A 406 0.93 -30.90 -4.14
CA THR A 406 1.16 -31.96 -5.11
C THR A 406 2.58 -31.96 -5.65
N MET A 407 3.11 -30.77 -5.97
CA MET A 407 4.50 -30.61 -6.40
C MET A 407 5.49 -31.10 -5.34
N ASN A 408 5.28 -30.72 -4.07
CA ASN A 408 6.11 -31.18 -2.96
C ASN A 408 6.07 -32.70 -2.82
N ALA A 409 4.89 -33.31 -2.94
CA ALA A 409 4.72 -34.77 -2.87
C ALA A 409 5.45 -35.46 -4.02
N ALA A 410 5.26 -35.02 -5.26
CA ALA A 410 5.92 -35.56 -6.44
C ALA A 410 7.46 -35.43 -6.34
N THR A 411 7.95 -34.28 -5.90
CA THR A 411 9.40 -34.03 -5.77
C THR A 411 10.02 -34.94 -4.69
N ARG A 412 9.36 -35.13 -3.54
CA ARG A 412 9.84 -36.03 -2.50
C ARG A 412 9.93 -37.47 -3.02
N ILE A 413 8.84 -37.96 -3.65
CA ILE A 413 8.81 -39.31 -4.24
C ILE A 413 9.89 -39.42 -5.33
N TRP A 414 10.11 -38.42 -6.11
CA TRP A 414 11.15 -38.38 -7.14
C TRP A 414 12.55 -38.56 -6.54
N ILE A 415 12.87 -37.75 -5.51
CA ILE A 415 14.15 -37.81 -4.82
C ILE A 415 14.34 -39.19 -4.15
N ASP A 416 13.32 -39.71 -3.46
CA ASP A 416 13.38 -41.02 -2.81
C ASP A 416 13.53 -42.16 -3.83
N ASN A 417 12.84 -42.07 -4.98
CA ASN A 417 12.98 -43.01 -6.08
C ASN A 417 14.37 -42.96 -6.71
N LEU A 418 14.92 -41.78 -6.92
CA LEU A 418 16.30 -41.61 -7.42
C LEU A 418 17.31 -42.17 -6.42
N ALA A 419 17.11 -41.93 -5.13
CA ALA A 419 17.99 -42.47 -4.08
C ALA A 419 17.96 -44.02 -4.05
N LEU A 420 16.78 -44.64 -4.19
CA LEU A 420 16.64 -46.09 -4.29
C LEU A 420 17.24 -46.66 -5.59
N SER A 421 17.10 -45.93 -6.70
CA SER A 421 17.61 -46.37 -8.01
C SER A 421 19.09 -46.05 -8.24
N SER A 422 19.71 -45.26 -7.36
CA SER A 422 21.13 -44.87 -7.49
C SER A 422 22.12 -45.99 -7.26
N GLY A 423 21.71 -47.00 -6.53
CA GLY A 423 22.52 -48.20 -6.29
C GLY A 423 21.71 -49.48 -6.41
N PRO A 424 22.31 -50.55 -6.87
CA PRO A 424 21.64 -51.83 -6.90
C PRO A 424 21.39 -52.36 -5.49
N MET A 425 20.24 -52.97 -5.30
CA MET A 425 19.98 -53.79 -4.10
C MET A 425 20.62 -55.17 -4.31
N VAL A 426 21.19 -55.72 -3.28
CA VAL A 426 21.91 -56.98 -3.33
C VAL A 426 21.22 -58.00 -2.44
N GLU A 427 20.89 -59.14 -3.00
CA GLU A 427 20.48 -60.33 -2.29
C GLU A 427 21.66 -61.28 -2.26
N VAL A 428 22.09 -61.65 -1.05
CA VAL A 428 23.20 -62.55 -0.85
C VAL A 428 22.69 -63.81 -0.19
N ASN A 429 22.90 -64.94 -0.85
CA ASN A 429 22.64 -66.24 -0.24
C ASN A 429 23.88 -66.65 0.56
N THR A 430 23.76 -66.55 1.88
CA THR A 430 24.84 -66.80 2.83
C THR A 430 25.31 -68.28 2.83
N ASP A 431 24.43 -69.20 2.45
CA ASP A 431 24.75 -70.66 2.43
C ASP A 431 25.66 -71.06 1.25
N LEU A 432 25.76 -70.14 0.25
CA LEU A 432 26.58 -70.35 -0.95
C LEU A 432 27.88 -69.55 -0.93
N LEU A 433 28.13 -68.78 0.10
CA LEU A 433 29.37 -68.01 0.26
C LEU A 433 30.43 -68.92 0.95
N ALA A 434 31.71 -68.76 0.60
CA ALA A 434 32.79 -69.41 1.24
C ALA A 434 32.94 -68.98 2.71
N ALA A 435 33.40 -69.90 3.58
CA ALA A 435 33.58 -69.57 4.96
C ALA A 435 34.56 -68.41 5.18
N GLY A 436 34.14 -67.39 5.90
CA GLY A 436 34.92 -66.19 6.17
C GLY A 436 34.65 -64.98 5.25
N GLU A 437 33.76 -65.12 4.24
CA GLU A 437 33.29 -63.97 3.42
C GLU A 437 32.28 -63.14 4.20
N ASP A 438 32.50 -61.84 4.21
CA ASP A 438 31.55 -60.89 4.81
C ASP A 438 30.50 -60.43 3.76
N PRO A 439 29.21 -60.78 3.90
CA PRO A 439 28.17 -60.41 2.96
C PRO A 439 27.86 -58.90 2.96
N THR A 440 28.27 -58.17 3.99
CA THR A 440 27.99 -56.74 4.13
C THR A 440 29.06 -55.84 3.50
N ASP A 441 30.25 -56.39 3.22
CA ASP A 441 31.36 -55.65 2.60
C ASP A 441 31.16 -55.59 1.07
N ILE A 442 30.59 -54.48 0.58
CA ILE A 442 30.30 -54.22 -0.84
C ILE A 442 31.13 -53.05 -1.33
N HIS A 443 32.14 -53.32 -2.15
CA HIS A 443 32.97 -52.29 -2.76
C HIS A 443 33.25 -52.60 -4.26
N PRO A 444 33.65 -51.62 -5.06
CA PRO A 444 34.05 -51.85 -6.45
C PRO A 444 35.16 -52.89 -6.54
N TRP A 445 35.04 -53.76 -7.55
CA TRP A 445 36.01 -54.85 -7.84
C TRP A 445 36.06 -55.96 -6.77
N ARG A 446 35.08 -56.07 -5.87
CA ARG A 446 34.98 -57.16 -4.94
C ARG A 446 34.77 -58.48 -5.68
N VAL A 447 35.53 -59.47 -5.26
CA VAL A 447 35.40 -60.88 -5.72
C VAL A 447 34.77 -61.68 -4.60
N TRP A 448 33.62 -62.27 -4.88
CA TRP A 448 32.92 -63.18 -3.98
C TRP A 448 33.38 -64.61 -4.19
N LEU A 449 33.89 -65.21 -3.16
CA LEU A 449 34.25 -66.64 -3.17
C LEU A 449 33.01 -67.45 -2.86
N ARG A 450 32.77 -68.51 -3.64
CA ARG A 450 31.61 -69.36 -3.53
C ARG A 450 32.07 -70.75 -3.12
N GLU A 451 31.37 -71.34 -2.14
CA GLU A 451 31.56 -72.71 -1.70
C GLU A 451 30.27 -73.52 -1.93
N GLY A 452 30.33 -74.54 -2.75
CA GLY A 452 29.23 -75.48 -3.05
C GLY A 452 28.25 -74.99 -4.13
N GLY A 453 27.27 -75.90 -4.42
CA GLY A 453 26.20 -75.66 -5.41
C GLY A 453 26.56 -76.02 -6.84
N ASP A 454 25.57 -76.38 -7.66
CA ASP A 454 25.69 -76.85 -9.05
C ASP A 454 25.84 -75.70 -10.07
N GLY A 455 25.96 -74.47 -9.64
CA GLY A 455 26.07 -73.28 -10.53
C GLY A 455 24.73 -72.70 -11.04
N SER A 456 23.62 -73.35 -10.76
CA SER A 456 22.30 -72.95 -11.21
C SER A 456 21.76 -71.67 -10.49
N MET A 457 22.14 -71.47 -9.21
CA MET A 457 21.78 -70.34 -8.41
C MET A 457 23.00 -69.44 -8.12
N PRO A 458 23.00 -68.16 -8.45
CA PRO A 458 24.07 -67.23 -8.09
C PRO A 458 24.06 -66.99 -6.56
N ALA A 459 25.25 -66.90 -5.96
CA ALA A 459 25.39 -66.54 -4.55
C ALA A 459 25.00 -65.09 -4.25
N VAL A 460 25.15 -64.23 -5.25
CA VAL A 460 24.82 -62.79 -5.20
C VAL A 460 23.90 -62.44 -6.36
N ARG A 461 22.75 -61.85 -6.05
CA ARG A 461 21.83 -61.33 -7.05
C ARG A 461 21.72 -59.80 -6.89
N TRP A 462 21.72 -59.13 -8.03
CA TRP A 462 21.59 -57.67 -8.13
C TRP A 462 20.20 -57.34 -8.60
N TYR A 463 19.50 -56.48 -7.85
CA TYR A 463 18.21 -55.91 -8.24
C TYR A 463 18.39 -54.43 -8.44
N GLN A 464 18.15 -53.97 -9.65
CA GLN A 464 18.17 -52.54 -9.96
C GLN A 464 16.73 -52.02 -9.96
N PRO A 465 16.31 -51.20 -8.98
CA PRO A 465 15.02 -50.54 -9.04
C PRO A 465 14.93 -49.63 -10.25
N ILE A 466 13.78 -49.62 -10.92
CA ILE A 466 13.57 -48.79 -12.11
C ILE A 466 13.35 -47.34 -11.66
N ALA A 467 14.15 -46.43 -12.21
CA ALA A 467 13.96 -45.00 -11.98
C ALA A 467 12.75 -44.48 -12.79
N ASN A 468 11.68 -44.12 -12.11
CA ASN A 468 10.51 -43.49 -12.75
C ASN A 468 10.62 -41.95 -12.78
N ALA A 469 11.81 -41.44 -13.15
CA ALA A 469 12.14 -40.02 -13.09
C ALA A 469 11.31 -39.16 -14.06
N ASN A 470 11.07 -39.68 -15.27
CA ASN A 470 10.39 -38.93 -16.32
C ASN A 470 8.91 -38.62 -15.99
N GLY A 471 8.17 -39.63 -15.47
CA GLY A 471 6.76 -39.43 -15.10
C GLY A 471 6.59 -38.45 -13.95
N LEU A 472 7.44 -38.51 -12.96
CA LEU A 472 7.39 -37.61 -11.80
C LEU A 472 7.78 -36.17 -12.18
N ASN A 473 8.78 -35.99 -13.06
CA ASN A 473 9.13 -34.67 -13.59
C ASN A 473 7.97 -34.04 -14.38
N GLN A 474 7.26 -34.85 -15.19
CA GLN A 474 6.08 -34.35 -15.93
C GLN A 474 4.98 -33.85 -14.98
N ILE A 475 4.77 -34.53 -13.84
CA ILE A 475 3.81 -34.08 -12.82
C ILE A 475 4.25 -32.74 -12.22
N VAL A 476 5.52 -32.60 -11.86
CA VAL A 476 6.05 -31.35 -11.31
C VAL A 476 5.85 -30.19 -12.27
N GLU A 477 6.19 -30.39 -13.56
CA GLU A 477 6.02 -29.37 -14.60
C GLU A 477 4.53 -29.05 -14.89
N LEU A 478 3.64 -30.04 -14.80
CA LEU A 478 2.20 -29.83 -14.98
C LEU A 478 1.64 -28.96 -13.86
N PHE A 479 1.93 -29.29 -12.60
CA PHE A 479 1.42 -28.52 -11.46
C PHE A 479 2.08 -27.14 -11.33
N ARG A 480 3.29 -26.97 -11.84
CA ARG A 480 3.90 -25.66 -12.00
C ARG A 480 3.08 -24.78 -12.96
N ARG A 481 2.65 -25.34 -14.10
CA ARG A 481 1.77 -24.61 -15.03
C ARG A 481 0.40 -24.31 -14.40
N PHE A 482 -0.18 -25.23 -13.65
CA PHE A 482 -1.41 -24.95 -12.94
C PHE A 482 -1.24 -23.82 -11.91
N ALA A 483 -0.11 -23.75 -11.22
CA ALA A 483 0.20 -22.64 -10.33
C ALA A 483 0.35 -21.32 -11.11
N ASP A 484 0.95 -21.33 -12.32
CA ASP A 484 1.02 -20.16 -13.19
C ASP A 484 -0.37 -19.67 -13.62
N GLU A 485 -1.24 -20.58 -14.00
CA GLU A 485 -2.61 -20.28 -14.44
C GLU A 485 -3.49 -19.77 -13.28
N THR A 486 -3.44 -20.45 -12.13
CA THR A 486 -4.26 -20.11 -10.96
C THR A 486 -3.88 -18.75 -10.35
N THR A 487 -2.59 -18.43 -10.32
CA THR A 487 -2.11 -17.15 -9.78
C THR A 487 -2.07 -16.04 -10.82
N SER A 488 -2.31 -16.35 -12.10
CA SER A 488 -2.13 -15.43 -13.24
C SER A 488 -0.73 -14.80 -13.29
N LEU A 489 0.28 -15.46 -12.71
CA LEU A 489 1.67 -15.02 -12.66
C LEU A 489 2.55 -16.00 -13.46
N PRO A 490 2.69 -15.81 -14.78
CA PRO A 490 3.48 -16.72 -15.63
C PRO A 490 4.96 -16.72 -15.25
N SER A 491 5.65 -17.83 -15.56
CA SER A 491 7.06 -18.02 -15.18
C SER A 491 8.03 -17.01 -15.79
N TYR A 492 7.69 -16.39 -16.93
CA TYR A 492 8.51 -15.34 -17.54
C TYR A 492 8.54 -14.03 -16.72
N THR A 493 7.56 -13.80 -15.82
CA THR A 493 7.56 -12.61 -14.94
C THR A 493 8.68 -12.63 -13.90
N HIS A 494 9.27 -13.79 -13.63
CA HIS A 494 10.40 -13.93 -12.70
C HIS A 494 11.68 -14.45 -13.37
N GLY A 495 11.85 -14.20 -14.68
CA GLY A 495 13.14 -14.36 -15.36
C GLY A 495 13.35 -15.70 -16.06
N GLU A 496 12.36 -16.60 -16.15
CA GLU A 496 12.48 -17.79 -16.97
C GLU A 496 12.35 -17.48 -18.45
N GLN A 497 13.35 -17.88 -19.24
CA GLN A 497 13.33 -17.72 -20.69
C GLN A 497 12.44 -18.79 -21.34
N THR A 498 11.35 -18.37 -21.95
CA THR A 498 10.51 -19.25 -22.79
C THR A 498 11.18 -19.46 -24.16
N LYS A 499 11.44 -20.69 -24.52
CA LYS A 499 12.30 -21.07 -25.68
C LYS A 499 11.82 -20.64 -27.06
N SER A 500 10.59 -20.18 -27.28
CA SER A 500 10.02 -20.04 -28.61
C SER A 500 9.50 -18.67 -29.06
N LEU A 501 9.13 -17.75 -28.17
CA LEU A 501 8.45 -16.50 -28.59
C LEU A 501 9.22 -15.20 -28.37
N ASN A 502 10.36 -15.21 -27.69
CA ASN A 502 10.90 -14.01 -27.04
C ASN A 502 12.21 -13.48 -27.61
N LYS A 503 12.36 -13.52 -28.91
CA LYS A 503 13.57 -12.95 -29.55
C LYS A 503 13.42 -11.47 -29.93
N THR A 504 12.24 -10.88 -29.78
CA THR A 504 12.00 -9.48 -30.14
C THR A 504 11.54 -8.67 -28.93
N ALA A 505 12.04 -7.44 -28.78
CA ALA A 505 11.63 -6.51 -27.72
C ALA A 505 10.10 -6.28 -27.69
N THR A 506 9.48 -6.20 -28.86
CA THR A 506 8.01 -6.05 -29.01
C THR A 506 7.24 -7.26 -28.47
N GLY A 507 7.73 -8.49 -28.73
CA GLY A 507 7.09 -9.71 -28.20
C GLY A 507 7.17 -9.79 -26.66
N MET A 508 8.29 -9.36 -26.07
CA MET A 508 8.46 -9.28 -24.63
C MET A 508 7.53 -8.21 -24.01
N SER A 509 7.43 -7.05 -24.62
CA SER A 509 6.52 -5.98 -24.20
C SER A 509 5.05 -6.43 -24.22
N MET A 510 4.60 -7.10 -25.28
CA MET A 510 3.24 -7.65 -25.36
C MET A 510 2.94 -8.69 -24.27
N LEU A 511 3.91 -9.56 -23.95
CA LEU A 511 3.75 -10.54 -22.87
C LEU A 511 3.71 -9.89 -21.50
N MET A 512 4.55 -8.87 -21.26
CA MET A 512 4.51 -8.07 -20.03
C MET A 512 3.19 -7.31 -19.90
N GLY A 513 2.68 -6.73 -21.00
CA GLY A 513 1.36 -6.09 -21.03
C GLY A 513 0.24 -7.07 -20.67
N ALA A 514 0.25 -8.29 -21.19
CA ALA A 514 -0.73 -9.32 -20.83
C ALA A 514 -0.66 -9.73 -19.35
N ALA A 515 0.53 -9.82 -18.76
CA ALA A 515 0.69 -10.10 -17.33
C ALA A 515 0.16 -8.93 -16.46
N ASN A 516 0.31 -7.69 -16.92
CA ASN A 516 -0.24 -6.52 -16.23
C ASN A 516 -1.76 -6.51 -16.19
N VAL A 517 -2.43 -7.00 -17.23
CA VAL A 517 -3.90 -7.11 -17.27
C VAL A 517 -4.41 -8.03 -16.15
N ALA A 518 -3.70 -9.11 -15.85
CA ALA A 518 -4.08 -10.02 -14.76
C ALA A 518 -4.02 -9.34 -13.37
N LEU A 519 -3.02 -8.49 -13.14
CA LEU A 519 -2.89 -7.76 -11.88
C LEU A 519 -3.76 -6.49 -11.79
N LYS A 520 -4.40 -6.10 -12.90
CA LYS A 520 -5.23 -4.89 -12.95
C LYS A 520 -6.37 -4.91 -11.93
N SER A 521 -6.99 -6.07 -11.70
CA SER A 521 -8.05 -6.20 -10.69
C SER A 521 -7.52 -6.02 -9.28
N THR A 522 -6.34 -6.54 -8.97
CA THR A 522 -5.67 -6.35 -7.68
C THR A 522 -5.30 -4.88 -7.46
N ILE A 523 -4.75 -4.22 -8.49
CA ILE A 523 -4.41 -2.80 -8.42
C ILE A 523 -5.67 -1.96 -8.24
N LYS A 524 -6.75 -2.30 -8.93
CA LYS A 524 -8.03 -1.64 -8.73
C LYS A 524 -8.58 -1.82 -7.32
N ASN A 525 -8.42 -2.99 -6.71
CA ASN A 525 -8.79 -3.19 -5.31
C ASN A 525 -7.94 -2.30 -4.38
N ILE A 526 -6.64 -2.13 -4.69
CA ILE A 526 -5.75 -1.22 -3.94
C ILE A 526 -6.21 0.23 -4.11
N ASP A 527 -6.57 0.65 -5.31
CA ASP A 527 -7.09 2.00 -5.57
C ASP A 527 -8.39 2.26 -4.80
N ASP A 528 -9.40 1.39 -4.97
CA ASP A 528 -10.76 1.59 -4.46
C ASP A 528 -10.86 1.43 -2.94
N PHE A 529 -10.06 0.54 -2.33
CA PHE A 529 -10.16 0.20 -0.89
C PHE A 529 -9.02 0.75 -0.03
N LEU A 530 -7.93 1.22 -0.64
CA LEU A 530 -6.80 1.75 0.10
C LEU A 530 -6.44 3.18 -0.30
N LEU A 531 -6.06 3.42 -1.57
CA LEU A 531 -5.48 4.70 -1.96
C LEU A 531 -6.51 5.83 -1.95
N GLU A 532 -7.68 5.62 -2.56
CA GLU A 532 -8.75 6.62 -2.56
C GLU A 532 -9.18 6.98 -1.13
N PRO A 533 -9.64 6.04 -0.29
CA PRO A 533 -10.12 6.39 1.04
C PRO A 533 -9.02 6.87 2.00
N MET A 534 -7.77 6.42 1.81
CA MET A 534 -6.64 6.93 2.59
C MET A 534 -6.34 8.40 2.29
N VAL A 535 -6.33 8.77 1.01
CA VAL A 535 -6.08 10.15 0.59
C VAL A 535 -7.29 11.03 0.94
N GLU A 536 -8.50 10.50 0.84
CA GLU A 536 -9.73 11.16 1.28
C GLU A 536 -9.69 11.48 2.79
N ALA A 537 -9.22 10.56 3.61
CA ALA A 537 -9.03 10.80 5.04
C ALA A 537 -8.02 11.93 5.33
N LEU A 538 -6.92 12.01 4.56
CA LEU A 538 -5.96 13.12 4.64
C LEU A 538 -6.55 14.43 4.14
N PHE A 539 -7.38 14.39 3.10
CA PHE A 539 -8.10 15.54 2.61
C PHE A 539 -9.05 16.11 3.68
N HIS A 540 -9.88 15.28 4.30
CA HIS A 540 -10.77 15.69 5.39
C HIS A 540 -9.98 16.27 6.57
N PHE A 541 -8.86 15.65 6.94
CA PHE A 541 -7.97 16.20 7.95
C PHE A 541 -7.50 17.62 7.58
N ASN A 542 -7.08 17.86 6.34
CA ASN A 542 -6.61 19.17 5.89
C ASN A 542 -7.74 20.19 5.79
N MET A 543 -8.95 19.77 5.45
CA MET A 543 -10.12 20.64 5.43
C MET A 543 -10.47 21.16 6.83
N GLU A 544 -10.36 20.30 7.86
CA GLU A 544 -10.70 20.66 9.24
C GLU A 544 -9.55 21.34 9.98
N PHE A 545 -8.34 20.76 9.93
CA PHE A 545 -7.18 21.17 10.72
C PHE A 545 -6.10 21.90 9.92
N GLY A 546 -6.18 21.89 8.58
CA GLY A 546 -5.18 22.52 7.71
C GLY A 546 -5.15 24.03 7.86
N THR A 547 -3.95 24.61 7.91
CA THR A 547 -3.72 26.06 8.02
C THR A 547 -3.68 26.78 6.67
N ASN A 548 -3.59 26.04 5.55
CA ASN A 548 -3.53 26.61 4.21
C ASN A 548 -4.94 26.81 3.64
N GLU A 549 -5.47 28.01 3.81
CA GLU A 549 -6.81 28.37 3.29
C GLU A 549 -6.94 28.26 1.75
N LYS A 550 -5.82 28.38 1.01
CA LYS A 550 -5.83 28.28 -0.45
C LYS A 550 -6.03 26.86 -0.96
N ALA A 551 -5.70 25.86 -0.13
CA ALA A 551 -5.85 24.46 -0.47
C ALA A 551 -7.27 23.93 -0.21
N LYS A 552 -8.12 24.72 0.48
CA LYS A 552 -9.48 24.31 0.83
C LYS A 552 -10.44 24.58 -0.31
N GLY A 553 -11.31 23.62 -0.62
CA GLY A 553 -12.31 23.75 -1.68
C GLY A 553 -13.10 22.46 -1.87
N ASP A 554 -14.11 22.51 -2.74
CA ASP A 554 -14.88 21.35 -3.17
C ASP A 554 -14.07 20.55 -4.20
N LEU A 555 -13.29 19.56 -3.70
CA LEU A 555 -12.32 18.80 -4.46
C LEU A 555 -12.65 17.32 -4.38
N LYS A 556 -12.31 16.59 -5.43
CA LYS A 556 -12.47 15.14 -5.53
C LYS A 556 -11.10 14.45 -5.60
N ILE A 557 -10.95 13.39 -4.84
CA ILE A 557 -9.78 12.53 -4.90
C ILE A 557 -9.96 11.50 -6.03
N VAL A 558 -8.92 11.34 -6.84
CA VAL A 558 -8.90 10.36 -7.94
C VAL A 558 -7.63 9.52 -7.81
N PRO A 559 -7.76 8.20 -7.53
CA PRO A 559 -6.62 7.31 -7.51
C PRO A 559 -6.05 7.13 -8.91
N ARG A 560 -4.73 7.10 -9.04
CA ARG A 560 -4.04 7.00 -10.34
C ARG A 560 -3.38 5.63 -10.57
N GLY A 561 -3.39 4.71 -9.62
CA GLY A 561 -2.69 3.43 -9.72
C GLY A 561 -3.12 2.57 -10.92
N SER A 562 -4.42 2.33 -11.10
CA SER A 562 -4.94 1.52 -12.21
C SER A 562 -5.11 2.30 -13.51
N THR A 563 -5.41 3.58 -13.42
CA THR A 563 -5.65 4.46 -14.58
C THR A 563 -4.35 4.91 -15.25
N ALA A 564 -3.32 5.19 -14.48
CA ALA A 564 -2.02 5.62 -15.01
C ALA A 564 -1.40 4.59 -15.96
N LEU A 565 -1.55 3.30 -15.65
CA LEU A 565 -1.03 2.20 -16.47
C LEU A 565 -1.64 2.12 -17.86
N VAL A 566 -2.95 2.27 -17.96
CA VAL A 566 -3.67 2.15 -19.24
C VAL A 566 -3.57 3.46 -20.02
N GLN A 567 -3.59 4.58 -19.33
CA GLN A 567 -3.52 5.89 -19.98
C GLN A 567 -2.13 6.16 -20.54
N LYS A 568 -1.04 5.93 -19.80
CA LYS A 568 0.33 6.19 -20.29
C LYS A 568 0.67 5.36 -21.54
N GLU A 569 0.37 4.06 -21.54
CA GLU A 569 0.68 3.19 -22.68
C GLU A 569 -0.19 3.51 -23.92
N VAL A 570 -1.47 3.76 -23.71
CA VAL A 570 -2.39 4.16 -24.79
C VAL A 570 -2.16 5.61 -25.21
N GLN A 571 -1.83 6.50 -24.31
CA GLN A 571 -1.60 7.92 -24.60
C GLN A 571 -0.30 8.12 -25.36
N SER A 572 0.80 7.46 -24.98
CA SER A 572 2.06 7.52 -25.74
C SER A 572 1.90 6.98 -27.16
N GLN A 573 1.18 5.86 -27.34
CA GLN A 573 0.88 5.35 -28.67
C GLN A 573 -0.02 6.28 -29.49
N ARG A 574 -1.04 6.87 -28.88
CA ARG A 574 -1.93 7.84 -29.52
C ARG A 574 -1.21 9.13 -29.88
N LEU A 575 -0.37 9.66 -28.98
CA LEU A 575 0.44 10.85 -29.24
C LEU A 575 1.45 10.64 -30.36
N LEU A 576 2.11 9.46 -30.41
CA LEU A 576 2.99 9.10 -31.51
C LEU A 576 2.23 8.93 -32.84
N GLN A 577 1.03 8.34 -32.81
CA GLN A 577 0.16 8.26 -33.98
C GLN A 577 -0.31 9.67 -34.42
N PHE A 578 -0.71 10.51 -33.47
CA PHE A 578 -1.10 11.88 -33.74
C PHE A 578 0.06 12.70 -34.31
N LEU A 579 1.27 12.56 -33.76
CA LEU A 579 2.47 13.19 -34.32
C LEU A 579 2.72 12.76 -35.77
N SER A 580 2.50 11.48 -36.09
CA SER A 580 2.63 10.99 -37.48
C SER A 580 1.59 11.56 -38.45
N LEU A 581 0.37 11.86 -37.96
CA LEU A 581 -0.69 12.51 -38.74
C LEU A 581 -0.40 14.00 -38.94
N VAL A 582 0.12 14.70 -37.93
CA VAL A 582 0.47 16.13 -37.95
C VAL A 582 1.79 16.41 -38.69
N SER A 583 2.49 15.40 -39.16
CA SER A 583 3.74 15.57 -39.98
C SER A 583 3.49 16.22 -41.34
N ASN A 584 2.23 16.41 -41.76
CA ASN A 584 1.87 17.09 -42.99
C ASN A 584 2.02 18.62 -42.82
N PRO A 585 2.71 19.36 -43.71
CA PRO A 585 2.97 20.80 -43.56
C PRO A 585 1.72 21.71 -43.45
N MET A 586 0.57 21.27 -43.95
CA MET A 586 -0.70 22.01 -43.85
C MET A 586 -1.30 21.95 -42.44
N ASP A 587 -1.14 20.83 -41.73
CA ASP A 587 -1.73 20.63 -40.41
C ASP A 587 -0.79 21.11 -39.29
N ALA A 588 0.50 21.24 -39.58
CA ALA A 588 1.51 21.75 -38.66
C ALA A 588 1.29 23.18 -38.17
N ALA A 589 0.53 23.99 -38.94
CA ALA A 589 0.18 25.37 -38.58
C ALA A 589 -1.00 25.45 -37.61
N LEU A 590 -1.77 24.37 -37.43
CA LEU A 590 -2.96 24.33 -36.57
C LEU A 590 -2.68 23.72 -35.19
N VAL A 591 -1.52 23.11 -34.98
CA VAL A 591 -1.18 22.42 -33.75
C VAL A 591 0.03 23.05 -33.08
N ASP A 592 -0.07 23.34 -31.80
CA ASP A 592 1.08 23.78 -30.99
C ASP A 592 2.05 22.61 -30.84
N ARG A 593 3.06 22.63 -31.69
CA ARG A 593 4.08 21.58 -31.76
C ARG A 593 4.94 21.52 -30.49
N ASN A 594 5.12 22.66 -29.81
CA ASN A 594 5.94 22.74 -28.61
C ASN A 594 5.23 22.04 -27.45
N GLN A 595 3.93 22.30 -27.28
CA GLN A 595 3.08 21.63 -26.32
C GLN A 595 2.97 20.11 -26.60
N LEU A 596 2.76 19.74 -27.85
CA LEU A 596 2.69 18.33 -28.24
C LEU A 596 3.99 17.57 -27.97
N LEU A 597 5.15 18.18 -28.22
CA LEU A 597 6.45 17.58 -27.90
C LEU A 597 6.70 17.48 -26.40
N ARG A 598 6.23 18.44 -25.61
CA ARG A 598 6.27 18.40 -24.14
C ARG A 598 5.40 17.27 -23.61
N ASP A 599 4.19 17.14 -24.10
CA ASP A 599 3.26 16.06 -23.73
C ASP A 599 3.82 14.68 -24.10
N ILE A 600 4.48 14.57 -25.26
CA ILE A 600 5.16 13.33 -25.67
C ILE A 600 6.37 13.04 -24.77
N ALA A 601 7.22 14.01 -24.46
CA ALA A 601 8.36 13.85 -23.59
C ALA A 601 7.89 13.40 -22.19
N GLN A 602 6.87 14.03 -21.66
CA GLN A 602 6.26 13.67 -20.38
C GLN A 602 5.62 12.27 -20.41
N SER A 603 5.00 11.87 -21.54
CA SER A 603 4.45 10.51 -21.69
C SER A 603 5.52 9.41 -21.83
N LEU A 604 6.75 9.80 -22.18
CA LEU A 604 7.93 8.93 -22.30
C LEU A 604 8.84 8.98 -21.07
N ASP A 605 8.39 9.66 -19.99
CA ASP A 605 9.15 9.89 -18.75
C ASP A 605 10.51 10.61 -18.98
N ILE A 606 10.54 11.50 -19.96
CA ILE A 606 11.68 12.38 -20.24
C ILE A 606 11.30 13.76 -19.73
N ASP A 607 12.17 14.39 -18.92
CA ASP A 607 11.93 15.75 -18.47
C ASP A 607 11.82 16.71 -19.66
N PRO A 608 10.66 17.35 -19.89
CA PRO A 608 10.48 18.24 -21.04
C PRO A 608 11.46 19.41 -21.05
N ASP A 609 11.89 19.89 -19.87
CA ASP A 609 12.75 21.06 -19.75
C ASP A 609 14.23 20.74 -20.03
N GLU A 610 14.63 19.45 -19.96
CA GLU A 610 15.96 19.01 -20.40
C GLU A 610 16.08 18.90 -21.94
N VAL A 611 15.00 18.50 -22.60
CA VAL A 611 15.04 18.13 -24.03
C VAL A 611 14.46 19.22 -24.94
N ILE A 612 13.47 19.98 -24.43
CA ILE A 612 12.76 20.97 -25.22
C ILE A 612 13.16 22.37 -24.74
N LYS A 613 13.70 23.18 -25.65
CA LYS A 613 14.08 24.56 -25.35
C LYS A 613 12.85 25.40 -24.95
N SER A 614 12.95 26.15 -23.87
CA SER A 614 11.90 27.10 -23.48
C SER A 614 11.70 28.18 -24.54
N GLU A 615 10.49 28.75 -24.63
CA GLU A 615 10.18 29.80 -25.58
C GLU A 615 11.10 31.03 -25.43
N GLU A 616 11.51 31.35 -24.20
CA GLU A 616 12.46 32.42 -23.90
C GLU A 616 13.83 32.16 -24.51
N ARG A 617 14.34 30.92 -24.46
CA ARG A 617 15.60 30.51 -25.09
C ARG A 617 15.51 30.52 -26.63
N LEU A 618 14.38 30.09 -27.18
CA LEU A 618 14.14 30.17 -28.63
C LEU A 618 14.07 31.61 -29.12
N GLN A 619 13.39 32.50 -28.39
CA GLN A 619 13.35 33.92 -28.72
C GLN A 619 14.72 34.58 -28.58
N ALA A 620 15.49 34.25 -27.56
CA ALA A 620 16.86 34.76 -27.37
C ALA A 620 17.81 34.26 -28.48
N GLU A 621 17.73 32.99 -28.91
CA GLU A 621 18.50 32.47 -30.05
C GLU A 621 18.08 33.10 -31.38
N GLN A 622 16.78 33.32 -31.61
CA GLN A 622 16.28 34.03 -32.80
C GLN A 622 16.68 35.50 -32.82
N ALA A 623 16.70 36.15 -31.67
CA ALA A 623 17.18 37.53 -31.54
C ALA A 623 18.69 37.63 -31.85
N LEU A 624 19.49 36.69 -31.33
CA LEU A 624 20.91 36.59 -31.65
C LEU A 624 21.18 36.25 -33.13
N GLN A 625 20.37 35.37 -33.72
CA GLN A 625 20.48 35.02 -35.13
C GLN A 625 20.08 36.17 -36.05
N ASN A 626 19.06 36.94 -35.69
CA ASN A 626 18.64 38.14 -36.39
C ASN A 626 19.67 39.28 -36.24
N GLN A 627 20.35 39.43 -35.10
CA GLN A 627 21.49 40.33 -34.90
C GLN A 627 22.69 39.93 -35.76
N ALA A 628 23.00 38.65 -35.85
CA ALA A 628 24.09 38.13 -36.68
C ALA A 628 23.80 38.34 -38.18
N LEU A 629 22.54 38.18 -38.61
CA LEU A 629 22.10 38.45 -39.99
C LEU A 629 22.06 39.97 -40.31
N ALA A 630 21.72 40.79 -39.34
CA ALA A 630 21.75 42.26 -39.50
C ALA A 630 23.18 42.83 -39.55
N GLY A 631 24.18 42.11 -38.92
CA GLY A 631 25.60 42.44 -39.04
C GLY A 631 26.30 42.00 -40.35
N ALA A 632 25.61 41.22 -41.18
CA ALA A 632 26.15 40.70 -42.45
C ALA A 632 25.79 41.52 -43.70
N ILE A 633 25.35 42.78 -43.57
CA ILE A 633 25.16 43.69 -44.71
C ILE A 633 26.53 44.31 -45.07
N PRO A 634 27.09 44.09 -46.29
CA PRO A 634 28.39 44.63 -46.66
C PRO A 634 28.22 46.13 -47.03
N GLY A 635 28.71 47.01 -46.19
CA GLY A 635 28.75 48.45 -46.52
C GLY A 635 28.80 49.41 -45.36
N GLY A 636 29.68 49.27 -44.36
CA GLY A 636 29.99 50.28 -43.35
C GLY A 636 31.48 50.23 -42.98
N PRO A 637 32.14 51.37 -42.61
CA PRO A 637 33.59 51.50 -42.55
C PRO A 637 34.22 50.66 -41.44
N MET A 638 35.38 50.11 -41.78
CA MET A 638 36.29 49.37 -40.90
C MET A 638 36.56 50.11 -39.59
N ALA A 639 36.24 49.52 -38.48
CA ALA A 639 36.80 49.88 -37.17
C ALA A 639 37.91 48.90 -36.83
N GLN A 640 39.05 49.46 -36.45
CA GLN A 640 40.33 48.80 -36.13
C GLN A 640 40.16 47.71 -35.06
N GLU A 641 40.85 46.60 -35.32
CA GLU A 641 41.12 45.53 -34.35
C GLU A 641 41.96 46.07 -33.19
N PRO A 642 41.70 45.72 -31.96
CA PRO A 642 42.67 45.77 -30.88
C PRO A 642 43.46 44.47 -30.80
N ASP A 643 44.80 44.61 -30.74
CA ASP A 643 45.82 43.60 -30.61
C ASP A 643 45.55 42.57 -29.46
N PRO A 644 45.88 41.31 -29.63
CA PRO A 644 45.82 40.32 -28.55
C PRO A 644 47.15 40.29 -27.78
N MET A 645 47.16 40.92 -26.61
CA MET A 645 48.26 40.72 -25.63
C MET A 645 47.90 39.63 -24.60
N GLY A 646 48.55 38.50 -24.70
CA GLY A 646 49.32 37.82 -23.70
C GLY A 646 48.60 37.28 -22.45
N LEU A 647 48.34 36.00 -22.44
CA LEU A 647 48.39 35.22 -21.19
C LEU A 647 49.02 33.86 -21.44
N SER A 648 50.20 33.69 -20.89
CA SER A 648 51.03 32.51 -20.89
C SER A 648 50.42 31.38 -20.08
N LEU A 649 50.38 30.20 -20.66
CA LEU A 649 50.10 28.92 -20.00
C LEU A 649 51.35 28.51 -19.18
N GLY A 650 51.18 28.32 -17.86
CA GLY A 650 52.09 27.57 -17.02
C GLY A 650 51.60 26.11 -16.86
N PRO A 651 52.52 25.16 -16.78
CA PRO A 651 52.16 23.75 -16.75
C PRO A 651 51.77 23.28 -15.35
N VAL A 652 50.77 22.40 -15.33
CA VAL A 652 50.32 21.64 -14.15
C VAL A 652 51.25 20.44 -13.96
N ALA A 653 51.74 20.29 -12.72
CA ALA A 653 52.24 19.03 -12.19
C ALA A 653 51.11 18.26 -11.51
#